data_7c31c239e4716287a6d03984ba2619b2
#
_entry.id   7c31c239e4716287a6d03984ba2619b2
#
_cell.length_a   1.000
_cell.length_b   1.000
_cell.length_c   1.000
_cell.angle_alpha   90.00
_cell.angle_beta   90.00
_cell.angle_gamma   90.00
#
_symmetry.space_group_name_H-M   'P 1'
#
loop_
_entity.id
_entity.type
_entity.pdbx_description
1 polymer ?
#
loop_
_entity_poly.entity_id
_entity_poly.type
_entity_poly.pdbx_seq_one_letter_code
_entity_poly.pdbx_strand_id
1 'polypeptide(L)'
;MFKKITAGLMAFLLALPAALTPIHALEPTDVPADGYFHLVDFETGEILEGAYESFQQAKNVYNNVKESYVNLGIVKDGQTYEAEYALALFHVNDACDFEVEYTNTSDGTTGTINGCYGDDAAYLYTDDSGKYVTFASSGVTAQAKVSDVTVVPLQNIFVNLSMFTVRDGDLYHMIKGEMDDDYFAYIIDLGPKPEYLEEGKAYYSYDGHYFYADDKLYEMLDDYRNGIRDGSVNPENPWYDWYQFVSHRTLSHVTEEGMRQYFEETMGITGPMTTYYDNDKDGIGDILNQSQLYGMQDTFMQAQYEFGANALMMLAVSQSESGSGRSSLSYTRNNLFSHAAYDNTEEAERGRYNDIRSSVISHAKYYLSGSYLSPMKEQYNGGFFGNLAAGMNVRYSSDPYWGEKMASAYRNLDEMMGTGDGDSVQIGIRTVENEAIVYREPNTSMPIYTTGEMPDMAFVILDEIENDEGTWYQIQSDATLDEEGSVDLSYYYSWKNDRAYIKADAVQLLIGNRQETPEYAEVTFQAGDGAFAGGEQTVHYELPIGRDASITEPRGENISSDGFDMDPAAVNADIEFTAQYRNVASMEFASLPKTEYELNDRIDLRNGQVLVRYEDGREETRQLTTSNVSGYDMSVSGDQDVTVTSDGKQESFTINISEEKDAQRAKIKDKILGMISYYTGRTKYTDDQVNQILEVKKEMDATVQPYLTQPDLRAFDTILRGAYRDKINYVVADNPYGLAVSGLSVSIPLEEGQLDRKEADEDSYRISIDKGISKDAETAMTKYADYLGETVLEAFTISMAKNMEVMPMKGPLLCTVTRPANSAGGDVFLVLNYTEDGDVVQCYTRQTTNTISFMTEGTGEFMLMSINTSNQYMGEDPVETLTQESNSADIRAIIANVALSALLLVIIVFAVMYVLGKRRRRKHTERHEVKKEQYKIDNENLEVTQALEILNTEMIRLDEIRKTEKDQNGADKNDQHDRKS
;
A
#
# COMPACT_ATOMS: atom_id res chain seq x y z
N MET A 1 27.85 27.17 30.20
CA MET A 1 28.06 25.74 30.42
C MET A 1 28.07 24.94 29.08
N PHE A 2 27.84 25.58 27.96
CA PHE A 2 27.78 24.98 26.61
C PHE A 2 29.12 24.94 25.81
N LYS A 3 30.22 25.43 26.34
CA LYS A 3 31.54 25.43 25.69
C LYS A 3 32.48 24.28 26.14
N LYS A 4 32.03 23.32 26.97
CA LYS A 4 32.87 22.21 27.43
C LYS A 4 32.40 20.84 26.88
N ILE A 5 31.30 20.74 26.15
CA ILE A 5 30.79 19.49 25.57
C ILE A 5 31.34 19.26 24.16
N THR A 6 31.63 20.34 23.40
CA THR A 6 32.22 20.24 22.07
C THR A 6 33.70 19.88 22.02
N ALA A 7 34.42 20.03 23.13
CA ALA A 7 35.83 19.64 23.18
C ALA A 7 36.07 18.17 23.60
N GLY A 8 35.06 17.50 24.16
CA GLY A 8 35.11 16.09 24.56
C GLY A 8 34.84 15.14 23.40
N LEU A 9 33.94 15.52 22.45
CA LEU A 9 33.64 14.69 21.28
C LEU A 9 34.71 14.72 20.17
N MET A 10 35.48 15.81 20.06
CA MET A 10 36.61 15.87 19.13
C MET A 10 37.88 15.18 19.61
N ALA A 11 38.01 14.93 20.92
CA ALA A 11 39.16 14.24 21.45
C ALA A 11 38.99 12.71 21.45
N PHE A 12 37.77 12.18 21.28
CA PHE A 12 37.54 10.73 21.19
C PHE A 12 37.71 10.21 19.75
N LEU A 13 37.62 11.08 18.75
CA LEU A 13 37.84 10.74 17.33
C LEU A 13 39.31 10.76 16.89
N LEU A 14 40.27 11.11 17.79
CA LEU A 14 41.71 11.21 17.43
C LEU A 14 42.60 10.21 18.20
N ALA A 15 42.03 9.25 18.92
CA ALA A 15 42.81 8.25 19.68
C ALA A 15 42.43 6.79 19.27
N LEU A 16 42.13 6.55 18.00
CA LEU A 16 42.17 5.20 17.46
C LEU A 16 43.60 4.90 16.99
N PRO A 17 44.25 3.81 17.47
CA PRO A 17 45.54 3.41 16.93
C PRO A 17 45.38 2.99 15.48
N ALA A 18 46.25 3.55 14.63
CA ALA A 18 46.43 3.15 13.26
C ALA A 18 46.91 1.69 13.21
N ALA A 19 46.01 0.74 13.13
CA ALA A 19 46.18 -0.62 12.61
C ALA A 19 44.89 -1.45 12.81
N LEU A 20 43.77 -1.00 12.26
CA LEU A 20 42.74 -1.91 11.80
C LEU A 20 42.58 -1.62 10.32
N THR A 21 43.16 -2.47 9.48
CA THR A 21 42.65 -2.66 8.13
C THR A 21 41.15 -2.94 8.33
N PRO A 22 40.23 -2.22 7.67
CA PRO A 22 38.85 -2.65 7.66
C PRO A 22 38.86 -4.07 7.12
N ILE A 23 38.47 -5.03 7.94
CA ILE A 23 38.10 -6.37 7.48
C ILE A 23 36.92 -6.07 6.59
N HIS A 24 37.09 -6.12 5.27
CA HIS A 24 35.96 -6.13 4.36
C HIS A 24 35.21 -7.43 4.68
N ALA A 25 33.95 -7.31 5.07
CA ALA A 25 33.04 -8.44 5.03
C ALA A 25 33.15 -9.05 3.63
N LEU A 26 33.32 -10.36 3.53
CA LEU A 26 33.39 -11.04 2.27
C LEU A 26 31.99 -11.09 1.70
N GLU A 27 31.79 -10.45 0.57
CA GLU A 27 30.53 -10.59 -0.17
C GLU A 27 30.42 -11.99 -0.79
N PRO A 28 29.22 -12.60 -0.83
CA PRO A 28 29.04 -13.90 -1.49
C PRO A 28 29.53 -13.92 -2.94
N THR A 29 29.54 -12.79 -3.62
CA THR A 29 30.07 -12.62 -4.97
C THR A 29 31.59 -12.66 -5.07
N ASP A 30 32.32 -12.54 -3.94
CA ASP A 30 33.77 -12.67 -3.89
C ASP A 30 34.22 -14.16 -3.84
N VAL A 31 33.29 -15.08 -3.59
CA VAL A 31 33.50 -16.52 -3.60
C VAL A 31 33.62 -16.99 -5.07
N PRO A 32 34.53 -17.94 -5.39
CA PRO A 32 34.67 -18.41 -6.77
C PRO A 32 33.35 -18.93 -7.37
N ALA A 33 32.93 -18.37 -8.48
CA ALA A 33 31.78 -18.84 -9.27
C ALA A 33 32.23 -19.99 -10.18
N ASP A 34 32.52 -21.17 -9.59
CA ASP A 34 33.07 -22.33 -10.24
C ASP A 34 32.10 -23.53 -10.26
N GLY A 35 30.86 -23.28 -9.82
CA GLY A 35 29.80 -24.30 -9.76
C GLY A 35 29.86 -25.21 -8.54
N TYR A 36 30.80 -24.99 -7.63
CA TYR A 36 30.96 -25.75 -6.39
C TYR A 36 30.43 -24.97 -5.16
N PHE A 37 30.11 -25.70 -4.11
CA PHE A 37 29.80 -25.10 -2.81
C PHE A 37 31.09 -24.90 -2.00
N HIS A 38 31.25 -23.74 -1.39
CA HIS A 38 32.37 -23.33 -0.56
C HIS A 38 31.88 -23.00 0.84
N LEU A 39 32.70 -23.36 1.86
CA LEU A 39 32.49 -22.89 3.22
C LEU A 39 33.20 -21.56 3.40
N VAL A 40 32.52 -20.61 4.02
CA VAL A 40 32.98 -19.24 4.22
C VAL A 40 32.78 -18.83 5.68
N ASP A 41 33.83 -18.34 6.30
CA ASP A 41 33.74 -17.66 7.58
C ASP A 41 33.46 -16.16 7.32
N PHE A 42 32.21 -15.74 7.50
CA PHE A 42 31.81 -14.35 7.26
C PHE A 42 32.39 -13.35 8.25
N GLU A 43 32.82 -13.81 9.45
CA GLU A 43 33.48 -12.94 10.43
C GLU A 43 34.89 -12.52 9.99
N THR A 44 35.63 -13.43 9.38
CA THR A 44 37.00 -13.18 8.97
C THR A 44 37.17 -12.94 7.49
N GLY A 45 36.18 -13.28 6.66
CA GLY A 45 36.25 -13.28 5.21
C GLY A 45 37.13 -14.43 4.65
N GLU A 46 37.36 -15.51 5.41
CA GLU A 46 38.16 -16.64 4.98
C GLU A 46 37.28 -17.68 4.24
N ILE A 47 37.71 -18.06 3.02
CA ILE A 47 37.14 -19.22 2.33
C ILE A 47 37.91 -20.44 2.80
N LEU A 48 37.22 -21.40 3.44
CA LEU A 48 37.83 -22.60 3.96
C LEU A 48 38.30 -23.52 2.80
N GLU A 49 39.39 -24.28 3.04
CA GLU A 49 39.85 -25.26 2.06
C GLU A 49 38.78 -26.30 1.74
N GLY A 50 38.46 -26.46 0.47
CA GLY A 50 37.54 -27.46 -0.05
C GLY A 50 36.52 -26.86 -1.00
N ALA A 51 36.13 -27.62 -1.98
CA ALA A 51 35.06 -27.31 -2.92
C ALA A 51 34.19 -28.57 -3.05
N TYR A 52 32.85 -28.40 -2.93
CA TYR A 52 31.94 -29.53 -2.79
C TYR A 52 30.95 -29.55 -3.96
N GLU A 53 30.74 -30.74 -4.57
CA GLU A 53 29.87 -30.91 -5.74
C GLU A 53 28.37 -30.79 -5.38
N SER A 54 28.00 -31.02 -4.12
CA SER A 54 26.61 -30.93 -3.68
C SER A 54 26.48 -30.18 -2.33
N PHE A 55 25.32 -29.57 -2.12
CA PHE A 55 25.00 -28.92 -0.85
C PHE A 55 25.12 -29.86 0.34
N GLN A 56 24.63 -31.13 0.21
CA GLN A 56 24.71 -32.13 1.28
C GLN A 56 26.15 -32.43 1.71
N GLN A 57 27.11 -32.46 0.75
CA GLN A 57 28.52 -32.64 1.12
C GLN A 57 29.06 -31.45 1.90
N ALA A 58 28.76 -30.21 1.44
CA ALA A 58 29.15 -28.99 2.13
C ALA A 58 28.48 -28.92 3.51
N LYS A 59 27.18 -29.23 3.60
CA LYS A 59 26.40 -29.20 4.85
C LYS A 59 26.93 -30.21 5.89
N ASN A 60 27.38 -31.38 5.47
CA ASN A 60 28.00 -32.35 6.35
C ASN A 60 29.31 -31.83 6.96
N VAL A 61 30.14 -31.14 6.16
CA VAL A 61 31.37 -30.53 6.70
C VAL A 61 31.04 -29.33 7.56
N TYR A 62 30.16 -28.47 7.12
CA TYR A 62 29.63 -27.33 7.90
C TYR A 62 29.19 -27.76 9.31
N ASN A 63 28.31 -28.76 9.40
CA ASN A 63 27.81 -29.27 10.69
C ASN A 63 28.91 -29.82 11.61
N ASN A 64 30.02 -30.28 11.07
CA ASN A 64 31.14 -30.81 11.86
C ASN A 64 32.09 -29.70 12.41
N VAL A 65 32.10 -28.50 11.74
CA VAL A 65 33.10 -27.48 12.07
C VAL A 65 32.48 -26.17 12.53
N LYS A 66 31.19 -25.94 12.31
CA LYS A 66 30.50 -24.65 12.57
C LYS A 66 30.72 -24.11 13.99
N GLU A 67 30.74 -24.98 15.00
CA GLU A 67 31.01 -24.62 16.41
C GLU A 67 32.38 -23.91 16.66
N SER A 68 33.26 -23.94 15.66
CA SER A 68 34.59 -23.31 15.76
C SER A 68 34.60 -21.91 15.17
N TYR A 69 33.50 -21.45 14.61
CA TYR A 69 33.33 -20.16 13.90
C TYR A 69 32.15 -19.37 14.51
N VAL A 70 32.17 -18.06 14.38
CA VAL A 70 31.05 -17.21 14.81
C VAL A 70 29.93 -17.24 13.78
N ASN A 71 30.27 -17.00 12.53
CA ASN A 71 29.27 -17.07 11.44
C ASN A 71 29.86 -17.78 10.22
N LEU A 72 29.77 -19.10 10.24
CA LEU A 72 30.15 -19.93 9.10
C LEU A 72 28.95 -20.04 8.15
N GLY A 73 29.23 -20.09 6.84
CA GLY A 73 28.19 -20.31 5.83
C GLY A 73 28.63 -21.18 4.68
N ILE A 74 27.68 -21.43 3.79
CA ILE A 74 27.86 -22.18 2.55
C ILE A 74 27.43 -21.28 1.40
N VAL A 75 28.36 -21.01 0.49
CA VAL A 75 28.15 -20.12 -0.66
C VAL A 75 28.42 -20.89 -1.96
N LYS A 76 27.65 -20.60 -2.99
CA LYS A 76 27.86 -21.10 -4.34
C LYS A 76 27.46 -20.05 -5.38
N ASP A 77 28.35 -19.78 -6.33
CA ASP A 77 28.09 -18.90 -7.48
C ASP A 77 27.47 -17.53 -7.08
N GLY A 78 27.96 -16.95 -5.98
CA GLY A 78 27.50 -15.65 -5.47
C GLY A 78 26.21 -15.68 -4.63
N GLN A 79 25.66 -16.86 -4.35
CA GLN A 79 24.48 -17.04 -3.50
C GLN A 79 24.85 -17.75 -2.20
N THR A 80 24.37 -17.21 -1.07
CA THR A 80 24.45 -17.89 0.23
C THR A 80 23.32 -18.90 0.35
N TYR A 81 23.69 -20.15 0.63
CA TYR A 81 22.76 -21.27 0.85
C TYR A 81 22.55 -21.56 2.32
N GLU A 82 23.53 -21.26 3.17
CA GLU A 82 23.50 -21.47 4.60
C GLU A 82 24.35 -20.44 5.30
N ALA A 83 23.93 -19.96 6.47
CA ALA A 83 24.77 -19.19 7.37
C ALA A 83 24.32 -19.41 8.82
N GLU A 84 25.25 -19.35 9.78
CA GLU A 84 24.88 -19.48 11.20
C GLU A 84 24.02 -18.30 11.65
N TYR A 85 24.34 -17.08 11.20
CA TYR A 85 23.58 -15.87 11.48
C TYR A 85 23.35 -15.06 10.22
N ALA A 86 22.09 -15.00 9.80
CA ALA A 86 21.67 -14.32 8.58
C ALA A 86 20.23 -13.83 8.69
N LEU A 87 19.82 -12.99 7.74
CA LEU A 87 18.42 -12.69 7.43
C LEU A 87 18.02 -13.36 6.12
N ALA A 88 16.75 -13.60 5.98
CA ALA A 88 16.11 -13.97 4.73
C ALA A 88 15.43 -12.71 4.16
N LEU A 89 15.77 -12.34 2.91
CA LEU A 89 15.17 -11.21 2.23
C LEU A 89 14.24 -11.71 1.12
N PHE A 90 13.06 -11.10 1.02
CA PHE A 90 12.01 -11.48 0.07
C PHE A 90 11.99 -10.61 -1.19
N HIS A 91 12.62 -9.43 -1.15
CA HIS A 91 12.73 -8.56 -2.31
C HIS A 91 13.88 -9.03 -3.22
N VAL A 92 13.60 -10.02 -4.06
CA VAL A 92 14.59 -10.67 -4.94
C VAL A 92 14.74 -9.97 -6.28
N ASN A 93 13.79 -9.11 -6.65
CA ASN A 93 13.76 -8.33 -7.89
C ASN A 93 13.35 -6.88 -7.59
N ASP A 94 13.79 -5.93 -8.43
CA ASP A 94 13.40 -4.51 -8.34
C ASP A 94 11.87 -4.24 -8.61
N ALA A 95 11.05 -5.28 -8.67
CA ALA A 95 9.63 -5.19 -9.02
C ALA A 95 8.75 -5.73 -7.88
N CYS A 96 7.76 -4.94 -7.47
CA CYS A 96 6.80 -5.32 -6.43
C CYS A 96 5.69 -6.28 -6.92
N ASP A 97 5.82 -6.87 -8.10
CA ASP A 97 4.91 -7.87 -8.64
C ASP A 97 5.35 -9.33 -8.35
N PHE A 98 6.44 -9.50 -7.59
CA PHE A 98 6.95 -10.82 -7.22
C PHE A 98 6.51 -11.20 -5.80
N GLU A 99 5.85 -12.35 -5.68
CA GLU A 99 5.43 -12.93 -4.41
C GLU A 99 6.19 -14.21 -4.12
N VAL A 100 6.69 -14.33 -2.89
CA VAL A 100 7.36 -15.52 -2.38
C VAL A 100 6.32 -16.46 -1.78
N GLU A 101 6.13 -17.64 -2.39
CA GLU A 101 5.30 -18.70 -1.81
C GLU A 101 5.97 -19.30 -0.57
N TYR A 102 5.25 -19.40 0.53
CA TYR A 102 5.72 -20.09 1.73
C TYR A 102 4.79 -21.22 2.19
N THR A 103 5.33 -22.11 2.99
CA THR A 103 4.58 -23.16 3.71
C THR A 103 4.87 -23.04 5.20
N ASN A 104 3.86 -22.82 6.02
CA ASN A 104 3.95 -22.85 7.48
C ASN A 104 4.39 -24.22 7.96
N THR A 105 5.43 -24.27 8.80
CA THR A 105 6.01 -25.54 9.27
C THR A 105 5.17 -26.22 10.34
N SER A 106 4.27 -25.48 11.03
CA SER A 106 3.46 -26.03 12.13
C SER A 106 2.24 -26.82 11.62
N ASP A 107 1.55 -26.34 10.59
CA ASP A 107 0.27 -26.89 10.12
C ASP A 107 0.23 -27.16 8.62
N GLY A 108 1.26 -26.76 7.85
CA GLY A 108 1.34 -26.93 6.40
C GLY A 108 0.50 -25.93 5.60
N THR A 109 -0.09 -24.93 6.23
CA THR A 109 -0.79 -23.83 5.55
C THR A 109 0.18 -23.12 4.61
N THR A 110 -0.29 -22.74 3.45
CA THR A 110 0.51 -21.99 2.46
C THR A 110 0.03 -20.54 2.37
N GLY A 111 0.92 -19.64 2.06
CA GLY A 111 0.62 -18.23 1.82
C GLY A 111 1.65 -17.61 0.88
N THR A 112 1.57 -16.29 0.69
CA THR A 112 2.52 -15.52 -0.10
C THR A 112 3.03 -14.33 0.69
N ILE A 113 4.28 -13.91 0.42
CA ILE A 113 4.90 -12.71 0.96
C ILE A 113 5.41 -11.86 -0.21
N ASN A 114 5.07 -10.59 -0.23
CA ASN A 114 5.65 -9.60 -1.11
C ASN A 114 6.68 -8.77 -0.32
N GLY A 115 7.95 -8.84 -0.73
CA GLY A 115 9.06 -8.18 -0.04
C GLY A 115 8.97 -6.64 -0.02
N CYS A 116 8.24 -6.03 -0.96
CA CYS A 116 8.02 -4.59 -0.95
C CYS A 116 7.26 -4.09 0.29
N TYR A 117 6.48 -4.96 0.94
CA TYR A 117 5.72 -4.65 2.15
C TYR A 117 6.42 -5.08 3.44
N GLY A 118 7.51 -5.85 3.33
CA GLY A 118 8.32 -6.31 4.45
C GLY A 118 9.41 -7.24 3.93
N ASP A 119 10.62 -6.69 3.75
CA ASP A 119 11.69 -7.39 3.04
C ASP A 119 12.42 -8.41 3.94
N ASP A 120 12.66 -8.09 5.20
CA ASP A 120 13.53 -8.86 6.07
C ASP A 120 12.79 -9.80 7.04
N ALA A 121 13.36 -10.99 7.21
CA ALA A 121 12.90 -12.02 8.14
C ALA A 121 14.08 -12.70 8.84
N ALA A 122 13.83 -13.30 10.00
CA ALA A 122 14.84 -14.10 10.70
C ALA A 122 15.13 -15.39 9.90
N TYR A 123 16.31 -15.52 9.34
CA TYR A 123 16.77 -16.78 8.76
C TYR A 123 17.08 -17.80 9.87
N LEU A 124 16.56 -19.01 9.76
CA LEU A 124 16.79 -20.06 10.74
C LEU A 124 17.79 -21.12 10.23
N TYR A 125 17.49 -21.74 9.11
CA TYR A 125 18.37 -22.71 8.46
C TYR A 125 17.86 -23.05 7.05
N THR A 126 18.75 -23.62 6.25
CA THR A 126 18.39 -24.26 4.99
C THR A 126 18.26 -25.78 5.18
N ASP A 127 17.24 -26.41 4.58
CA ASP A 127 16.99 -27.83 4.70
C ASP A 127 18.16 -28.67 4.16
N ASP A 128 18.24 -29.94 4.54
CA ASP A 128 19.34 -30.82 4.11
C ASP A 128 19.44 -31.02 2.59
N SER A 129 18.36 -30.75 1.86
CA SER A 129 18.37 -30.86 0.40
C SER A 129 18.95 -29.60 -0.27
N GLY A 130 19.09 -28.49 0.45
CA GLY A 130 19.50 -27.20 -0.08
C GLY A 130 18.46 -26.53 -0.97
N LYS A 131 17.17 -26.86 -0.80
CA LYS A 131 16.08 -26.37 -1.64
C LYS A 131 15.16 -25.38 -0.95
N TYR A 132 15.05 -25.47 0.35
CA TYR A 132 14.13 -24.66 1.14
C TYR A 132 14.86 -23.96 2.28
N VAL A 133 14.59 -22.66 2.40
CA VAL A 133 14.99 -21.82 3.55
C VAL A 133 13.86 -21.85 4.56
N THR A 134 14.19 -22.08 5.82
CA THR A 134 13.28 -21.91 6.96
C THR A 134 13.56 -20.55 7.60
N PHE A 135 12.51 -19.78 7.80
CA PHE A 135 12.56 -18.42 8.35
C PHE A 135 11.43 -18.17 9.33
N ALA A 136 11.55 -17.10 10.13
CA ALA A 136 10.48 -16.59 10.96
C ALA A 136 10.15 -15.14 10.56
N SER A 137 8.86 -14.85 10.34
CA SER A 137 8.35 -13.52 10.00
C SER A 137 6.88 -13.43 10.38
N SER A 138 6.44 -12.30 10.94
CA SER A 138 5.03 -11.99 11.22
C SER A 138 4.27 -13.19 11.84
N GLY A 139 4.77 -13.70 12.96
CA GLY A 139 4.15 -14.81 13.73
C GLY A 139 4.39 -16.22 13.16
N VAL A 140 4.77 -16.37 11.89
CA VAL A 140 4.95 -17.69 11.26
C VAL A 140 6.40 -18.16 11.26
N THR A 141 6.61 -19.46 11.49
CA THR A 141 7.84 -20.14 11.08
C THR A 141 7.52 -20.93 9.81
N ALA A 142 8.15 -20.56 8.70
CA ALA A 142 7.77 -21.08 7.38
C ALA A 142 8.97 -21.47 6.52
N GLN A 143 8.70 -22.15 5.43
CA GLN A 143 9.67 -22.55 4.42
C GLN A 143 9.33 -21.94 3.07
N ALA A 144 10.34 -21.36 2.41
CA ALA A 144 10.28 -20.90 1.03
C ALA A 144 11.41 -21.55 0.20
N LYS A 145 11.30 -21.50 -1.13
CA LYS A 145 12.36 -22.01 -2.00
C LYS A 145 13.60 -21.13 -1.91
N VAL A 146 14.79 -21.74 -1.84
CA VAL A 146 16.09 -21.03 -1.87
C VAL A 146 16.21 -20.10 -3.08
N SER A 147 15.55 -20.41 -4.21
CA SER A 147 15.56 -19.58 -5.41
C SER A 147 14.75 -18.30 -5.27
N ASP A 148 13.82 -18.24 -4.33
CA ASP A 148 12.83 -17.18 -4.19
C ASP A 148 13.15 -16.26 -2.99
N VAL A 149 14.26 -16.53 -2.27
CA VAL A 149 14.70 -15.81 -1.07
C VAL A 149 16.20 -15.55 -1.17
N THR A 150 16.64 -14.38 -0.72
CA THR A 150 18.06 -14.06 -0.60
C THR A 150 18.50 -14.21 0.87
N VAL A 151 19.45 -15.12 1.13
CA VAL A 151 20.05 -15.27 2.47
C VAL A 151 21.25 -14.32 2.60
N VAL A 152 21.18 -13.36 3.53
CA VAL A 152 22.21 -12.35 3.72
C VAL A 152 22.83 -12.51 5.12
N PRO A 153 24.12 -12.89 5.21
CA PRO A 153 24.84 -12.98 6.48
C PRO A 153 24.86 -11.63 7.21
N LEU A 154 24.73 -11.63 8.54
CA LEU A 154 24.66 -10.38 9.31
C LEU A 154 25.89 -9.47 9.10
N GLN A 155 27.06 -10.01 8.79
CA GLN A 155 28.27 -9.24 8.47
C GLN A 155 28.16 -8.41 7.18
N ASN A 156 27.22 -8.75 6.30
CA ASN A 156 26.96 -8.03 5.05
C ASN A 156 25.81 -7.02 5.16
N ILE A 157 25.24 -6.83 6.35
CA ILE A 157 24.15 -5.89 6.59
C ILE A 157 24.72 -4.62 7.22
N PHE A 158 24.60 -3.50 6.53
CA PHE A 158 25.15 -2.20 6.93
C PHE A 158 24.09 -1.13 7.14
N VAL A 159 22.80 -1.53 7.09
CA VAL A 159 21.62 -0.66 7.22
C VAL A 159 20.76 -1.09 8.40
N ASN A 160 19.81 -0.26 8.78
CA ASN A 160 18.84 -0.62 9.81
C ASN A 160 17.92 -1.74 9.30
N LEU A 161 17.56 -2.66 10.18
CA LEU A 161 16.57 -3.72 9.94
C LEU A 161 15.17 -3.21 10.27
N SER A 162 14.14 -3.97 9.88
CA SER A 162 12.81 -3.78 10.45
C SER A 162 12.88 -3.92 11.96
N MET A 163 12.29 -2.98 12.70
CA MET A 163 12.43 -2.90 14.14
C MET A 163 11.25 -2.21 14.79
N PHE A 164 11.07 -2.47 16.08
CA PHE A 164 10.14 -1.74 16.92
C PHE A 164 10.87 -0.63 17.68
N THR A 165 10.20 0.50 17.91
CA THR A 165 10.71 1.60 18.70
C THR A 165 9.62 2.22 19.56
N VAL A 166 9.99 2.84 20.67
CA VAL A 166 9.05 3.55 21.52
C VAL A 166 9.27 5.05 21.40
N ARG A 167 8.23 5.80 21.12
CA ARG A 167 8.23 7.27 21.01
C ARG A 167 6.99 7.85 21.67
N ASP A 168 7.18 8.85 22.53
CA ASP A 168 6.09 9.56 23.21
C ASP A 168 5.10 8.66 23.97
N GLY A 169 5.53 7.45 24.34
CA GLY A 169 4.75 6.46 25.09
C GLY A 169 4.09 5.40 24.22
N ASP A 170 4.16 5.51 22.89
CA ASP A 170 3.58 4.56 21.95
C ASP A 170 4.65 3.68 21.29
N LEU A 171 4.24 2.49 20.90
CA LEU A 171 5.05 1.49 20.19
C LEU A 171 4.86 1.64 18.70
N TYR A 172 5.94 1.76 17.96
CA TYR A 172 5.95 1.83 16.50
C TYR A 172 6.68 0.65 15.90
N HIS A 173 6.12 0.04 14.88
CA HIS A 173 6.82 -0.91 14.02
C HIS A 173 7.33 -0.19 12.77
N MET A 174 8.64 -0.22 12.57
CA MET A 174 9.35 0.41 11.48
C MET A 174 9.81 -0.67 10.50
N ILE A 175 9.25 -0.72 9.31
CA ILE A 175 9.37 -1.84 8.36
C ILE A 175 10.17 -1.42 7.14
N LYS A 176 11.05 -2.29 6.68
CA LYS A 176 11.81 -2.17 5.42
C LYS A 176 11.03 -2.78 4.26
N GLY A 177 10.85 -2.03 3.18
CA GLY A 177 10.34 -2.54 1.91
C GLY A 177 11.46 -2.96 0.95
N GLU A 178 12.64 -2.37 1.09
CA GLU A 178 13.86 -2.75 0.39
C GLU A 178 15.03 -2.59 1.38
N MET A 179 15.82 -3.63 1.54
CA MET A 179 16.83 -3.67 2.58
C MET A 179 17.93 -2.63 2.40
N ASP A 180 18.27 -2.29 1.15
CA ASP A 180 19.32 -1.32 0.82
C ASP A 180 18.90 0.14 1.01
N ASP A 181 17.61 0.41 1.29
CA ASP A 181 17.10 1.75 1.51
C ASP A 181 17.57 2.34 2.86
N ASP A 182 17.88 3.63 2.86
CA ASP A 182 18.23 4.37 4.08
C ASP A 182 17.00 4.71 4.96
N TYR A 183 15.77 4.39 4.51
CA TYR A 183 14.50 4.70 5.19
C TYR A 183 13.68 3.43 5.47
N PHE A 184 12.66 3.59 6.28
CA PHE A 184 11.62 2.57 6.49
C PHE A 184 10.46 2.86 5.56
N ALA A 185 10.03 1.85 4.82
CA ALA A 185 8.89 1.97 3.90
C ALA A 185 7.59 2.25 4.67
N TYR A 186 7.45 1.61 5.84
CA TYR A 186 6.27 1.76 6.69
C TYR A 186 6.68 2.06 8.13
N ILE A 187 5.87 2.86 8.80
CA ILE A 187 5.94 3.15 10.24
C ILE A 187 4.54 3.00 10.79
N ILE A 188 4.26 1.87 11.44
CA ILE A 188 2.95 1.56 11.98
C ILE A 188 2.92 1.95 13.45
N ASP A 189 1.94 2.74 13.85
CA ASP A 189 1.65 3.05 15.23
C ASP A 189 0.78 1.94 15.84
N LEU A 190 1.32 1.23 16.82
CA LEU A 190 0.66 0.11 17.50
C LEU A 190 0.01 0.53 18.84
N GLY A 191 0.02 1.84 19.13
CA GLY A 191 -0.55 2.39 20.34
C GLY A 191 0.34 2.25 21.59
N PRO A 192 -0.27 2.33 22.79
CA PRO A 192 0.47 2.40 24.03
C PRO A 192 1.44 1.25 24.21
N LYS A 193 2.70 1.57 24.46
CA LYS A 193 3.75 0.57 24.70
C LYS A 193 3.46 -0.29 25.92
N PRO A 194 3.83 -1.58 25.93
CA PRO A 194 3.85 -2.39 27.15
C PRO A 194 4.90 -1.87 28.16
N GLU A 195 4.67 -2.14 29.47
CA GLU A 195 5.49 -1.59 30.55
C GLU A 195 6.98 -1.96 30.49
N TYR A 196 7.30 -3.13 29.92
CA TYR A 196 8.68 -3.64 29.83
C TYR A 196 9.49 -3.04 28.68
N LEU A 197 8.88 -2.27 27.77
CA LEU A 197 9.61 -1.54 26.74
C LEU A 197 9.95 -0.12 27.20
N GLU A 198 11.13 0.36 26.83
CA GLU A 198 11.67 1.64 27.30
C GLU A 198 11.59 2.70 26.20
N GLU A 199 11.27 3.94 26.61
CA GLU A 199 11.23 5.11 25.72
C GLU A 199 12.55 5.33 24.97
N GLY A 200 12.48 5.54 23.66
CA GLY A 200 13.63 5.83 22.80
C GLY A 200 14.55 4.63 22.54
N LYS A 201 14.12 3.42 22.88
CA LYS A 201 14.86 2.17 22.59
C LYS A 201 14.33 1.53 21.31
N ALA A 202 15.23 0.82 20.63
CA ALA A 202 14.88 -0.05 19.51
C ALA A 202 14.89 -1.51 19.95
N TYR A 203 14.03 -2.31 19.33
CA TYR A 203 13.87 -3.73 19.60
C TYR A 203 13.68 -4.48 18.29
N TYR A 204 14.17 -5.71 18.22
CA TYR A 204 13.86 -6.65 17.14
C TYR A 204 12.78 -7.64 17.58
N SER A 205 11.87 -7.96 16.68
CA SER A 205 10.88 -9.01 16.84
C SER A 205 10.35 -9.41 15.45
N TYR A 206 10.58 -10.64 15.02
CA TYR A 206 10.01 -11.16 13.77
C TYR A 206 8.77 -12.04 14.02
N ASP A 207 8.35 -12.24 15.27
CA ASP A 207 7.06 -12.86 15.61
C ASP A 207 6.01 -11.84 16.06
N GLY A 208 6.42 -10.59 16.33
CA GLY A 208 5.54 -9.53 16.82
C GLY A 208 5.16 -9.65 18.30
N HIS A 209 5.61 -10.70 19.00
CA HIS A 209 5.17 -11.01 20.36
C HIS A 209 6.28 -10.93 21.41
N TYR A 210 7.53 -11.21 21.02
CA TYR A 210 8.69 -11.23 21.90
C TYR A 210 9.75 -10.27 21.39
N PHE A 211 10.13 -9.31 22.22
CA PHE A 211 11.01 -8.22 21.85
C PHE A 211 12.44 -8.46 22.34
N TYR A 212 13.41 -8.24 21.50
CA TYR A 212 14.84 -8.33 21.81
C TYR A 212 15.47 -6.95 21.67
N ALA A 213 16.29 -6.54 22.66
CA ALA A 213 17.03 -5.28 22.56
C ALA A 213 17.92 -5.26 21.30
N ASP A 214 18.24 -4.08 20.78
CA ASP A 214 18.97 -3.88 19.53
C ASP A 214 20.38 -4.53 19.51
N ASP A 215 20.97 -4.81 20.66
CA ASP A 215 22.24 -5.53 20.80
C ASP A 215 22.08 -7.06 20.93
N LYS A 216 20.85 -7.59 20.82
CA LYS A 216 20.48 -9.01 21.04
C LYS A 216 20.05 -9.77 19.77
N LEU A 217 20.42 -9.27 18.60
CA LEU A 217 20.02 -9.88 17.34
C LEU A 217 20.50 -11.34 17.20
N TYR A 218 21.74 -11.64 17.58
CA TYR A 218 22.28 -13.01 17.56
C TYR A 218 21.53 -13.94 18.50
N GLU A 219 21.23 -13.48 19.69
CA GLU A 219 20.51 -14.22 20.74
C GLU A 219 19.07 -14.51 20.29
N MET A 220 18.42 -13.53 19.60
CA MET A 220 17.09 -13.71 19.00
C MET A 220 17.09 -14.82 17.94
N LEU A 221 18.08 -14.83 17.04
CA LEU A 221 18.16 -15.85 15.99
C LEU A 221 18.41 -17.25 16.59
N ASP A 222 19.20 -17.34 17.66
CA ASP A 222 19.42 -18.60 18.38
C ASP A 222 18.13 -19.07 19.08
N ASP A 223 17.43 -18.17 19.74
CA ASP A 223 16.16 -18.46 20.43
C ASP A 223 15.11 -18.96 19.43
N TYR A 224 14.98 -18.30 18.29
CA TYR A 224 14.02 -18.69 17.24
C TYR A 224 14.33 -20.09 16.68
N ARG A 225 15.62 -20.42 16.43
CA ARG A 225 16.02 -21.77 16.00
C ARG A 225 15.69 -22.85 17.01
N ASN A 226 15.81 -22.54 18.29
CA ASN A 226 15.56 -23.46 19.39
C ASN A 226 14.09 -23.49 19.83
N GLY A 227 13.22 -22.65 19.26
CA GLY A 227 11.81 -22.55 19.65
C GLY A 227 11.59 -22.01 21.04
N ILE A 228 12.54 -21.20 21.56
CA ILE A 228 12.47 -20.53 22.87
C ILE A 228 12.50 -19.02 22.70
N ARG A 229 12.27 -18.29 23.80
CA ARG A 229 12.26 -16.81 23.82
C ARG A 229 12.95 -16.24 25.05
N ASP A 230 13.87 -17.00 25.65
CA ASP A 230 14.51 -16.70 26.93
C ASP A 230 15.35 -15.40 26.92
N GLY A 231 15.91 -15.04 25.75
CA GLY A 231 16.68 -13.81 25.51
C GLY A 231 15.84 -12.55 25.30
N SER A 232 14.53 -12.67 25.13
CA SER A 232 13.63 -11.52 24.97
C SER A 232 13.48 -10.73 26.27
N VAL A 233 13.00 -9.48 26.18
CA VAL A 233 12.72 -8.66 27.36
C VAL A 233 11.40 -9.07 28.04
N ASN A 234 10.63 -9.94 27.43
CA ASN A 234 9.30 -10.35 27.89
C ASN A 234 9.03 -11.88 27.75
N PRO A 235 9.95 -12.77 28.16
CA PRO A 235 9.88 -14.20 27.87
C PRO A 235 8.62 -14.91 28.42
N GLU A 236 8.07 -14.40 29.53
CA GLU A 236 6.88 -14.97 30.20
C GLU A 236 5.58 -14.23 29.78
N ASN A 237 5.66 -13.12 29.05
CA ASN A 237 4.55 -12.24 28.75
C ASN A 237 4.57 -11.83 27.28
N PRO A 238 4.14 -12.68 26.34
CA PRO A 238 4.02 -12.33 24.94
C PRO A 238 3.06 -11.14 24.77
N TRP A 239 3.41 -10.24 23.87
CA TRP A 239 2.57 -9.10 23.54
C TRP A 239 1.64 -9.45 22.40
N TYR A 240 0.40 -9.02 22.50
CA TYR A 240 -0.60 -9.10 21.45
C TYR A 240 -1.35 -7.78 21.38
N ASP A 241 -1.51 -7.23 20.18
CA ASP A 241 -2.35 -6.07 19.95
C ASP A 241 -3.83 -6.48 19.93
N TRP A 242 -4.64 -5.84 20.78
CA TRP A 242 -6.06 -6.14 20.88
C TRP A 242 -6.78 -5.94 19.52
N TYR A 243 -6.48 -4.84 18.81
CA TYR A 243 -7.12 -4.52 17.52
C TYR A 243 -6.74 -5.50 16.40
N GLN A 244 -5.58 -6.12 16.48
CA GLN A 244 -5.11 -7.11 15.51
C GLN A 244 -5.75 -8.49 15.72
N PHE A 245 -6.03 -8.86 16.99
CA PHE A 245 -6.51 -10.19 17.35
C PHE A 245 -7.98 -10.27 17.75
N VAL A 246 -8.72 -9.15 17.76
CA VAL A 246 -10.15 -9.15 17.96
C VAL A 246 -10.89 -9.64 16.72
N SER A 247 -11.85 -10.55 16.90
CA SER A 247 -12.66 -11.06 15.79
C SER A 247 -13.60 -10.01 15.22
N HIS A 248 -13.86 -10.05 13.93
CA HIS A 248 -14.97 -9.34 13.28
C HIS A 248 -16.33 -9.64 13.91
N ARG A 249 -16.45 -10.78 14.63
CA ARG A 249 -17.63 -11.14 15.42
C ARG A 249 -17.71 -10.38 16.74
N THR A 250 -17.33 -9.11 16.74
CA THR A 250 -17.53 -8.17 17.84
C THR A 250 -18.35 -6.98 17.39
N LEU A 251 -19.20 -6.48 18.27
CA LEU A 251 -19.98 -5.28 18.00
C LEU A 251 -19.12 -4.04 18.25
N SER A 252 -18.88 -3.26 17.21
CA SER A 252 -18.36 -1.90 17.41
C SER A 252 -19.42 -1.04 18.12
N HIS A 253 -18.94 -0.14 18.96
CA HIS A 253 -19.78 0.85 19.64
C HIS A 253 -20.05 2.09 18.78
N VAL A 254 -19.53 2.14 17.57
CA VAL A 254 -19.80 3.24 16.63
C VAL A 254 -21.31 3.40 16.41
N THR A 255 -21.73 4.63 16.20
CA THR A 255 -23.09 4.97 15.84
C THR A 255 -23.15 5.49 14.40
N GLU A 256 -24.29 5.39 13.76
CA GLU A 256 -24.52 5.95 12.43
C GLU A 256 -24.18 7.47 12.39
N GLU A 257 -24.60 8.21 13.41
CA GLU A 257 -24.31 9.65 13.55
C GLU A 257 -22.81 9.90 13.78
N GLY A 258 -22.13 9.10 14.60
CA GLY A 258 -20.68 9.22 14.81
C GLY A 258 -19.88 8.96 13.53
N MET A 259 -20.26 7.95 12.75
CA MET A 259 -19.64 7.66 11.45
C MET A 259 -19.93 8.77 10.43
N ARG A 260 -21.16 9.30 10.40
CA ARG A 260 -21.51 10.45 9.56
C ARG A 260 -20.67 11.68 9.90
N GLN A 261 -20.53 12.01 11.18
CA GLN A 261 -19.69 13.13 11.64
C GLN A 261 -18.23 12.93 11.27
N TYR A 262 -17.73 11.70 11.38
CA TYR A 262 -16.38 11.37 10.94
C TYR A 262 -16.19 11.65 9.45
N PHE A 263 -17.09 11.18 8.57
CA PHE A 263 -16.99 11.46 7.13
C PHE A 263 -17.08 12.96 6.81
N GLU A 264 -18.06 13.66 7.38
CA GLU A 264 -18.36 15.05 7.01
C GLU A 264 -17.44 16.05 7.71
N GLU A 265 -17.15 15.86 9.00
CA GLU A 265 -16.45 16.84 9.82
C GLU A 265 -14.96 16.55 9.95
N THR A 266 -14.58 15.30 10.15
CA THR A 266 -13.17 14.89 10.29
C THR A 266 -12.53 14.73 8.91
N MET A 267 -13.07 13.88 8.05
CA MET A 267 -12.57 13.72 6.70
C MET A 267 -12.89 14.90 5.76
N GLY A 268 -13.81 15.78 6.13
CA GLY A 268 -14.20 16.92 5.31
C GLY A 268 -14.94 16.58 4.03
N ILE A 269 -15.51 15.38 3.92
CA ILE A 269 -16.27 14.94 2.76
C ILE A 269 -17.59 15.70 2.67
N THR A 270 -17.82 16.36 1.54
CA THR A 270 -19.05 17.16 1.31
C THR A 270 -20.00 16.52 0.29
N GLY A 271 -19.60 15.43 -0.35
CA GLY A 271 -20.44 14.72 -1.32
C GLY A 271 -19.76 13.50 -1.92
N PRO A 272 -20.52 12.71 -2.71
CA PRO A 272 -19.97 11.56 -3.42
C PRO A 272 -19.03 12.02 -4.54
N MET A 273 -18.19 11.14 -5.04
CA MET A 273 -17.36 11.42 -6.22
C MET A 273 -18.25 11.60 -7.46
N THR A 274 -18.07 12.71 -8.12
CA THR A 274 -18.75 13.04 -9.39
C THR A 274 -17.78 13.10 -10.57
N THR A 275 -16.49 13.08 -10.30
CA THR A 275 -15.41 12.99 -11.28
C THR A 275 -14.23 12.28 -10.63
N TYR A 276 -13.34 11.74 -11.45
CA TYR A 276 -12.06 11.19 -11.02
C TYR A 276 -10.95 12.07 -11.57
N TYR A 277 -10.17 12.64 -10.69
CA TYR A 277 -8.99 13.42 -11.00
C TYR A 277 -7.83 12.92 -10.14
N ASP A 278 -6.77 12.49 -10.77
CA ASP A 278 -5.59 11.88 -10.17
C ASP A 278 -4.37 12.46 -10.90
N ASN A 279 -3.73 13.44 -10.28
CA ASN A 279 -2.64 14.22 -10.89
C ASN A 279 -1.29 13.54 -10.71
N ASP A 280 -1.09 12.86 -9.60
CA ASP A 280 0.16 12.17 -9.28
C ASP A 280 0.17 10.70 -9.75
N LYS A 281 -0.99 10.17 -10.15
CA LYS A 281 -1.19 8.85 -10.75
C LYS A 281 -0.90 7.69 -9.81
N ASP A 282 -1.18 7.89 -8.55
CA ASP A 282 -1.12 6.85 -7.55
C ASP A 282 -2.36 5.92 -7.58
N GLY A 283 -3.34 6.23 -8.43
CA GLY A 283 -4.59 5.47 -8.53
C GLY A 283 -5.69 5.99 -7.60
N ILE A 284 -5.43 7.05 -6.83
CA ILE A 284 -6.34 7.67 -5.87
C ILE A 284 -6.71 9.08 -6.33
N GLY A 285 -7.98 9.43 -6.21
CA GLY A 285 -8.44 10.76 -6.62
C GLY A 285 -7.98 11.86 -5.67
N ASP A 286 -7.42 12.92 -6.21
CA ASP A 286 -6.88 14.06 -5.49
C ASP A 286 -7.94 15.03 -4.92
N ILE A 287 -9.23 14.86 -5.26
CA ILE A 287 -10.30 15.74 -4.77
C ILE A 287 -10.75 15.25 -3.40
N LEU A 288 -10.15 15.81 -2.35
CA LEU A 288 -10.27 15.30 -0.99
C LEU A 288 -11.66 15.47 -0.36
N ASN A 289 -12.46 16.46 -0.80
CA ASN A 289 -13.81 16.68 -0.28
C ASN A 289 -14.89 15.83 -0.95
N GLN A 290 -14.52 14.90 -1.83
CA GLN A 290 -15.41 13.93 -2.45
C GLN A 290 -14.94 12.51 -2.16
N SER A 291 -15.87 11.62 -1.83
CA SER A 291 -15.57 10.21 -1.56
C SER A 291 -16.81 9.36 -1.80
N GLN A 292 -16.60 8.12 -2.23
CA GLN A 292 -17.66 7.10 -2.31
C GLN A 292 -18.13 6.61 -0.93
N LEU A 293 -17.42 6.95 0.16
CA LEU A 293 -17.87 6.71 1.53
C LEU A 293 -19.00 7.63 1.98
N TYR A 294 -19.24 8.74 1.26
CA TYR A 294 -20.30 9.68 1.61
C TYR A 294 -21.67 9.02 1.68
N GLY A 295 -22.33 9.12 2.82
CA GLY A 295 -23.67 8.57 3.03
C GLY A 295 -23.72 7.04 3.16
N MET A 296 -22.60 6.38 3.52
CA MET A 296 -22.52 4.92 3.67
C MET A 296 -22.65 4.43 5.12
N GLN A 297 -22.80 5.32 6.10
CA GLN A 297 -22.86 4.98 7.52
C GLN A 297 -23.98 3.99 7.86
N ASP A 298 -25.18 4.16 7.29
CA ASP A 298 -26.32 3.26 7.44
C ASP A 298 -25.99 1.83 6.96
N THR A 299 -25.27 1.73 5.87
CA THR A 299 -24.91 0.48 5.22
C THR A 299 -23.87 -0.31 6.03
N PHE A 300 -22.84 0.38 6.58
CA PHE A 300 -21.86 -0.26 7.47
C PHE A 300 -22.56 -0.77 8.77
N MET A 301 -23.47 0.01 9.33
CA MET A 301 -24.21 -0.39 10.54
C MET A 301 -25.15 -1.56 10.25
N GLN A 302 -25.91 -1.55 9.14
CA GLN A 302 -26.71 -2.69 8.70
C GLN A 302 -25.85 -3.95 8.56
N ALA A 303 -24.71 -3.84 7.89
CA ALA A 303 -23.81 -4.97 7.66
C ALA A 303 -23.31 -5.57 8.99
N GLN A 304 -23.02 -4.74 9.99
CA GLN A 304 -22.66 -5.20 11.32
C GLN A 304 -23.77 -6.03 11.96
N TYR A 305 -24.99 -5.51 11.97
CA TYR A 305 -26.10 -6.18 12.67
C TYR A 305 -26.59 -7.43 11.94
N GLU A 306 -26.68 -7.38 10.60
CA GLU A 306 -27.28 -8.45 9.79
C GLU A 306 -26.30 -9.61 9.52
N PHE A 307 -25.01 -9.29 9.29
CA PHE A 307 -24.01 -10.29 8.90
C PHE A 307 -22.93 -10.52 9.95
N GLY A 308 -23.02 -9.87 11.11
CA GLY A 308 -22.06 -10.03 12.21
C GLY A 308 -20.64 -9.57 11.87
N ALA A 309 -20.49 -8.51 11.08
CA ALA A 309 -19.20 -7.98 10.67
C ALA A 309 -18.96 -6.62 11.32
N ASN A 310 -17.95 -6.48 12.18
CA ASN A 310 -17.66 -5.24 12.90
C ASN A 310 -17.55 -4.04 11.94
N ALA A 311 -18.36 -3.00 12.18
CA ALA A 311 -18.50 -1.86 11.28
C ALA A 311 -17.21 -1.05 11.14
N LEU A 312 -16.44 -0.85 12.22
CA LEU A 312 -15.17 -0.11 12.16
C LEU A 312 -14.05 -0.93 11.52
N MET A 313 -14.02 -2.24 11.74
CA MET A 313 -13.07 -3.11 11.03
C MET A 313 -13.33 -3.09 9.52
N MET A 314 -14.59 -3.19 9.10
CA MET A 314 -14.95 -3.05 7.69
C MET A 314 -14.61 -1.67 7.14
N LEU A 315 -14.83 -0.62 7.91
CA LEU A 315 -14.45 0.75 7.50
C LEU A 315 -12.94 0.88 7.34
N ALA A 316 -12.14 0.36 8.28
CA ALA A 316 -10.67 0.35 8.19
C ALA A 316 -10.20 -0.32 6.89
N VAL A 317 -10.71 -1.54 6.60
CA VAL A 317 -10.38 -2.23 5.35
C VAL A 317 -10.82 -1.43 4.12
N SER A 318 -12.06 -0.89 4.12
CA SER A 318 -12.56 -0.13 2.97
C SER A 318 -11.74 1.14 2.69
N GLN A 319 -11.31 1.82 3.74
CA GLN A 319 -10.44 3.00 3.60
C GLN A 319 -9.06 2.62 3.07
N SER A 320 -8.49 1.54 3.58
CA SER A 320 -7.23 1.00 3.10
C SER A 320 -7.32 0.63 1.62
N GLU A 321 -8.25 -0.22 1.24
CA GLU A 321 -8.37 -0.78 -0.12
C GLU A 321 -8.84 0.23 -1.19
N SER A 322 -9.43 1.35 -0.78
CA SER A 322 -10.01 2.31 -1.72
C SER A 322 -9.44 3.73 -1.63
N GLY A 323 -8.36 3.95 -0.88
CA GLY A 323 -7.87 5.29 -0.62
C GLY A 323 -8.97 6.19 -0.04
N SER A 324 -9.63 5.72 1.02
CA SER A 324 -10.78 6.40 1.63
C SER A 324 -11.94 6.65 0.66
N GLY A 325 -12.23 5.69 -0.20
CA GLY A 325 -13.32 5.77 -1.18
C GLY A 325 -13.01 6.64 -2.40
N ARG A 326 -11.72 6.91 -2.69
CA ARG A 326 -11.30 7.77 -3.80
C ARG A 326 -10.52 7.04 -4.88
N SER A 327 -10.29 5.73 -4.75
CA SER A 327 -9.56 4.96 -5.76
C SER A 327 -10.28 4.92 -7.11
N SER A 328 -9.51 4.68 -8.16
CA SER A 328 -10.05 4.45 -9.50
C SER A 328 -11.09 3.32 -9.53
N LEU A 329 -10.88 2.24 -8.76
CA LEU A 329 -11.82 1.12 -8.66
C LEU A 329 -13.12 1.53 -7.95
N SER A 330 -13.03 2.32 -6.88
CA SER A 330 -14.23 2.80 -6.18
C SER A 330 -15.07 3.68 -7.08
N TYR A 331 -14.45 4.53 -7.91
CA TYR A 331 -15.17 5.39 -8.86
C TYR A 331 -15.73 4.64 -10.07
N THR A 332 -14.93 3.77 -10.71
CA THR A 332 -15.34 3.14 -11.99
C THR A 332 -16.15 1.87 -11.80
N ARG A 333 -16.03 1.17 -10.66
CA ARG A 333 -16.65 -0.13 -10.41
C ARG A 333 -17.49 -0.19 -9.14
N ASN A 334 -17.65 0.91 -8.41
CA ASN A 334 -18.31 0.96 -7.10
C ASN A 334 -17.72 -0.06 -6.11
N ASN A 335 -16.40 -0.27 -6.14
CA ASN A 335 -15.70 -1.29 -5.37
C ASN A 335 -14.82 -0.63 -4.29
N LEU A 336 -15.21 -0.78 -3.03
CA LEU A 336 -14.50 -0.22 -1.86
C LEU A 336 -13.47 -1.16 -1.24
N PHE A 337 -13.40 -2.43 -1.69
CA PHE A 337 -12.62 -3.47 -1.02
C PHE A 337 -11.66 -4.19 -1.99
N SER A 338 -11.35 -3.60 -3.11
CA SER A 338 -10.50 -4.16 -4.17
C SER A 338 -10.84 -5.59 -4.59
N HIS A 339 -12.11 -6.01 -4.41
CA HIS A 339 -12.57 -7.34 -4.77
C HIS A 339 -12.32 -7.63 -6.25
N ALA A 340 -11.69 -8.77 -6.56
CA ALA A 340 -11.39 -9.21 -7.92
C ALA A 340 -10.69 -8.13 -8.77
N ALA A 341 -9.77 -7.37 -8.16
CA ALA A 341 -8.99 -6.32 -8.79
C ALA A 341 -7.89 -6.88 -9.73
N TYR A 342 -8.21 -7.89 -10.53
CA TYR A 342 -7.29 -8.47 -11.50
C TYR A 342 -7.30 -7.69 -12.82
N ASP A 343 -6.17 -7.65 -13.52
CA ASP A 343 -6.03 -7.01 -14.84
C ASP A 343 -6.78 -7.77 -15.97
N ASN A 344 -7.26 -8.97 -15.68
CA ASN A 344 -7.99 -9.82 -16.62
C ASN A 344 -9.46 -9.41 -16.71
N THR A 345 -9.92 -9.04 -17.92
CA THR A 345 -11.24 -8.44 -18.17
C THR A 345 -12.45 -9.28 -17.71
N GLU A 346 -12.40 -10.63 -17.78
CA GLU A 346 -13.53 -11.47 -17.35
C GLU A 346 -13.63 -11.58 -15.82
N GLU A 347 -12.50 -11.60 -15.12
CA GLU A 347 -12.47 -11.63 -13.65
C GLU A 347 -12.69 -10.23 -13.06
N ALA A 348 -12.19 -9.19 -13.72
CA ALA A 348 -12.40 -7.80 -13.31
C ALA A 348 -13.87 -7.39 -13.25
N GLU A 349 -14.75 -7.97 -14.08
CA GLU A 349 -16.20 -7.70 -14.03
C GLU A 349 -16.87 -8.27 -12.78
N ARG A 350 -16.27 -9.27 -12.10
CA ARG A 350 -16.77 -9.78 -10.81
C ARG A 350 -16.61 -8.75 -9.68
N GLY A 351 -15.66 -7.84 -9.80
CA GLY A 351 -15.42 -6.73 -8.87
C GLY A 351 -16.25 -5.48 -9.17
N ARG A 352 -17.22 -5.53 -10.08
CA ARG A 352 -18.13 -4.42 -10.38
C ARG A 352 -19.44 -4.58 -9.62
N TYR A 353 -19.84 -3.53 -8.91
CA TYR A 353 -21.09 -3.45 -8.17
C TYR A 353 -22.05 -2.46 -8.82
N ASN A 354 -23.36 -2.67 -8.62
CA ASN A 354 -24.39 -1.78 -9.12
C ASN A 354 -24.30 -0.39 -8.46
N ASP A 355 -23.96 -0.36 -7.19
CA ASP A 355 -23.71 0.84 -6.40
C ASP A 355 -22.72 0.53 -5.26
N ILE A 356 -22.26 1.58 -4.59
CA ILE A 356 -21.31 1.47 -3.48
C ILE A 356 -21.86 0.67 -2.30
N ARG A 357 -23.15 0.82 -1.99
CA ARG A 357 -23.83 0.07 -0.91
C ARG A 357 -23.74 -1.43 -1.15
N SER A 358 -23.93 -1.84 -2.39
CA SER A 358 -23.81 -3.25 -2.79
C SER A 358 -22.42 -3.82 -2.55
N SER A 359 -21.35 -3.03 -2.64
CA SER A 359 -20.00 -3.50 -2.34
C SER A 359 -19.80 -3.74 -0.83
N VAL A 360 -20.33 -2.86 0.04
CA VAL A 360 -20.27 -3.02 1.50
C VAL A 360 -21.05 -4.25 1.95
N ILE A 361 -22.29 -4.38 1.50
CA ILE A 361 -23.13 -5.55 1.83
C ILE A 361 -22.52 -6.84 1.30
N SER A 362 -21.97 -6.84 0.08
CA SER A 362 -21.32 -8.01 -0.49
C SER A 362 -20.05 -8.38 0.28
N HIS A 363 -19.28 -7.40 0.76
CA HIS A 363 -18.11 -7.65 1.60
C HIS A 363 -18.51 -8.35 2.89
N ALA A 364 -19.47 -7.82 3.63
CA ALA A 364 -19.94 -8.42 4.87
C ALA A 364 -20.54 -9.82 4.66
N LYS A 365 -21.42 -9.95 3.66
CA LYS A 365 -22.21 -11.17 3.42
C LYS A 365 -21.38 -12.30 2.82
N TYR A 366 -20.70 -12.04 1.71
CA TYR A 366 -20.07 -13.11 0.90
C TYR A 366 -18.60 -13.28 1.21
N TYR A 367 -17.87 -12.18 1.43
CA TYR A 367 -16.42 -12.24 1.69
C TYR A 367 -16.13 -12.49 3.17
N LEU A 368 -16.74 -11.77 4.08
CA LEU A 368 -16.56 -12.02 5.50
C LEU A 368 -17.38 -13.23 5.95
N SER A 369 -18.69 -13.09 6.16
CA SER A 369 -19.52 -14.14 6.75
C SER A 369 -19.52 -15.44 5.93
N GLY A 370 -19.49 -15.33 4.61
CA GLY A 370 -19.52 -16.48 3.69
C GLY A 370 -18.16 -17.09 3.37
N SER A 371 -17.05 -16.49 3.79
CA SER A 371 -15.70 -16.93 3.41
C SER A 371 -14.72 -16.83 4.57
N TYR A 372 -14.16 -15.65 4.86
CA TYR A 372 -13.08 -15.48 5.86
C TYR A 372 -13.51 -15.82 7.29
N LEU A 373 -14.80 -15.73 7.62
CA LEU A 373 -15.34 -16.07 8.93
C LEU A 373 -16.01 -17.47 8.96
N SER A 374 -15.94 -18.25 7.90
CA SER A 374 -16.56 -19.57 7.82
C SER A 374 -15.53 -20.68 7.84
N PRO A 375 -15.45 -21.51 8.90
CA PRO A 375 -14.52 -22.64 8.98
C PRO A 375 -14.68 -23.69 7.88
N MET A 376 -15.74 -23.61 7.08
CA MET A 376 -15.98 -24.49 5.94
C MET A 376 -15.29 -24.01 4.64
N LYS A 377 -14.52 -22.93 4.71
CA LYS A 377 -13.88 -22.31 3.55
C LYS A 377 -12.36 -22.30 3.68
N GLU A 378 -11.67 -22.38 2.56
CA GLU A 378 -10.20 -22.38 2.49
C GLU A 378 -9.59 -21.04 2.93
N GLN A 379 -10.37 -19.97 2.89
CA GLN A 379 -9.95 -18.63 3.31
C GLN A 379 -9.89 -18.45 4.82
N TYR A 380 -10.58 -19.33 5.57
CA TYR A 380 -10.67 -19.23 7.03
C TYR A 380 -9.36 -19.63 7.69
N ASN A 381 -8.78 -18.72 8.43
CA ASN A 381 -7.65 -18.92 9.32
C ASN A 381 -7.87 -18.20 10.66
N GLY A 382 -9.14 -17.86 10.98
CA GLY A 382 -9.56 -17.04 12.12
C GLY A 382 -10.22 -15.73 11.67
N GLY A 383 -11.23 -15.28 12.41
CA GLY A 383 -12.09 -14.15 12.05
C GLY A 383 -11.53 -12.77 12.43
N PHE A 384 -10.25 -12.59 12.57
CA PHE A 384 -9.54 -11.37 12.99
C PHE A 384 -8.49 -10.97 11.94
N PHE A 385 -7.93 -9.78 12.03
CA PHE A 385 -6.94 -9.31 11.06
C PHE A 385 -5.69 -10.22 11.05
N GLY A 386 -5.12 -10.47 12.24
CA GLY A 386 -4.08 -11.46 12.44
C GLY A 386 -2.71 -11.10 11.85
N ASN A 387 -1.97 -12.16 11.55
CA ASN A 387 -0.62 -12.12 11.01
C ASN A 387 -0.44 -13.27 9.99
N LEU A 388 0.79 -13.63 9.61
CA LEU A 388 1.01 -14.76 8.69
C LEU A 388 0.75 -16.14 9.33
N ALA A 389 0.60 -16.22 10.65
CA ALA A 389 0.34 -17.48 11.37
C ALA A 389 -1.16 -17.78 11.51
N ALA A 390 -2.00 -16.77 11.75
CA ALA A 390 -3.44 -16.90 11.87
C ALA A 390 -4.15 -15.57 11.55
N GLY A 391 -5.44 -15.67 11.26
CA GLY A 391 -6.28 -14.54 10.88
C GLY A 391 -6.41 -14.34 9.38
N MET A 392 -7.05 -13.25 8.99
CA MET A 392 -7.33 -12.94 7.60
C MET A 392 -6.05 -12.71 6.77
N ASN A 393 -5.00 -12.16 7.38
CA ASN A 393 -3.72 -11.85 6.70
C ASN A 393 -3.14 -13.05 5.96
N VAL A 394 -3.31 -14.26 6.47
CA VAL A 394 -2.81 -15.51 5.82
C VAL A 394 -3.26 -15.64 4.37
N ARG A 395 -4.44 -15.13 4.02
CA ARG A 395 -5.08 -15.28 2.70
C ARG A 395 -5.56 -14.00 2.04
N TYR A 396 -5.65 -12.89 2.78
CA TYR A 396 -6.20 -11.64 2.27
C TYR A 396 -5.16 -10.84 1.49
N SER A 397 -3.93 -10.82 1.98
CA SER A 397 -2.87 -9.99 1.42
C SER A 397 -1.52 -10.73 1.42
N SER A 398 -0.67 -10.44 0.45
CA SER A 398 0.74 -10.84 0.44
C SER A 398 1.64 -9.92 1.27
N ASP A 399 1.09 -8.84 1.80
CA ASP A 399 1.76 -7.98 2.78
C ASP A 399 1.86 -8.71 4.14
N PRO A 400 3.07 -9.02 4.64
CA PRO A 400 3.22 -9.76 5.89
C PRO A 400 2.69 -9.02 7.13
N TYR A 401 2.50 -7.70 7.02
CA TYR A 401 2.06 -6.84 8.11
C TYR A 401 0.69 -6.18 7.83
N TRP A 402 -0.06 -6.69 6.85
CA TRP A 402 -1.40 -6.16 6.53
C TRP A 402 -2.32 -6.18 7.77
N GLY A 403 -2.30 -7.25 8.56
CA GLY A 403 -3.12 -7.33 9.77
C GLY A 403 -2.78 -6.27 10.81
N GLU A 404 -1.48 -5.98 11.02
CA GLU A 404 -1.00 -4.91 11.88
C GLU A 404 -1.45 -3.52 11.38
N LYS A 405 -1.36 -3.31 10.07
CA LYS A 405 -1.79 -2.08 9.41
C LYS A 405 -3.29 -1.84 9.57
N MET A 406 -4.10 -2.88 9.37
CA MET A 406 -5.55 -2.82 9.58
C MET A 406 -5.92 -2.60 11.04
N ALA A 407 -5.19 -3.20 11.97
CA ALA A 407 -5.36 -2.99 13.40
C ALA A 407 -5.08 -1.53 13.79
N SER A 408 -3.98 -0.96 13.30
CA SER A 408 -3.65 0.45 13.50
C SER A 408 -4.74 1.38 12.92
N ALA A 409 -5.24 1.09 11.72
CA ALA A 409 -6.33 1.85 11.11
C ALA A 409 -7.62 1.75 11.95
N TYR A 410 -7.97 0.55 12.44
CA TYR A 410 -9.13 0.35 13.31
C TYR A 410 -9.00 1.13 14.62
N ARG A 411 -7.83 1.05 15.27
CA ARG A 411 -7.55 1.81 16.49
C ARG A 411 -7.71 3.32 16.25
N ASN A 412 -7.14 3.84 15.18
CA ASN A 412 -7.26 5.25 14.84
C ASN A 412 -8.73 5.67 14.65
N LEU A 413 -9.56 4.84 14.02
CA LEU A 413 -10.99 5.10 13.86
C LEU A 413 -11.73 5.09 15.20
N ASP A 414 -11.42 4.13 16.07
CA ASP A 414 -11.97 4.04 17.44
C ASP A 414 -11.64 5.30 18.24
N GLU A 415 -10.38 5.73 18.25
CA GLU A 415 -9.93 6.93 18.93
C GLU A 415 -10.56 8.20 18.37
N MET A 416 -10.57 8.38 17.05
CA MET A 416 -11.13 9.57 16.38
C MET A 416 -12.63 9.72 16.60
N MET A 417 -13.37 8.62 16.59
CA MET A 417 -14.82 8.63 16.84
C MET A 417 -15.18 8.48 18.32
N GLY A 418 -14.19 8.15 19.17
CA GLY A 418 -14.37 7.97 20.61
C GLY A 418 -15.32 6.84 20.95
N THR A 419 -15.32 5.74 20.20
CA THR A 419 -16.25 4.64 20.34
C THR A 419 -15.93 3.77 21.55
N GLY A 420 -14.65 3.63 21.91
CA GLY A 420 -14.19 2.82 23.04
C GLY A 420 -14.34 1.33 22.79
N ASP A 421 -14.04 0.90 21.58
CA ASP A 421 -14.01 -0.50 21.19
C ASP A 421 -12.80 -1.23 21.80
N GLY A 422 -11.68 -0.53 21.92
CA GLY A 422 -10.43 -1.10 22.43
C GLY A 422 -10.60 -1.74 23.80
N ASP A 423 -10.06 -2.94 23.97
CA ASP A 423 -10.18 -3.77 25.18
C ASP A 423 -11.61 -4.07 25.65
N SER A 424 -12.63 -3.82 24.82
CA SER A 424 -14.03 -3.99 25.19
C SER A 424 -14.46 -5.46 25.31
N VAL A 425 -13.68 -6.39 24.76
CA VAL A 425 -13.89 -7.84 24.93
C VAL A 425 -12.60 -8.52 25.35
N GLN A 426 -12.73 -9.65 26.05
CA GLN A 426 -11.59 -10.47 26.41
C GLN A 426 -11.22 -11.42 25.28
N ILE A 427 -9.94 -11.50 24.95
CA ILE A 427 -9.41 -12.38 23.91
C ILE A 427 -8.60 -13.50 24.55
N GLY A 428 -8.89 -14.74 24.17
CA GLY A 428 -8.08 -15.91 24.45
C GLY A 428 -7.26 -16.31 23.23
N ILE A 429 -5.95 -16.42 23.38
CA ILE A 429 -5.03 -16.88 22.34
C ILE A 429 -4.73 -18.36 22.56
N ARG A 430 -4.74 -19.15 21.47
CA ARG A 430 -4.47 -20.59 21.53
C ARG A 430 -3.10 -20.88 22.14
N THR A 431 -3.05 -21.85 23.06
CA THR A 431 -1.79 -22.38 23.61
C THR A 431 -1.16 -23.39 22.65
N VAL A 432 0.18 -23.46 22.65
CA VAL A 432 0.93 -24.39 21.75
C VAL A 432 0.66 -25.87 22.08
N GLU A 433 0.20 -26.18 23.30
CA GLU A 433 0.10 -27.56 23.82
C GLU A 433 -1.19 -28.27 23.38
N ASN A 434 -2.27 -27.52 23.07
CA ASN A 434 -3.58 -28.08 22.81
C ASN A 434 -4.18 -27.57 21.50
N GLU A 435 -4.86 -28.47 20.77
CA GLU A 435 -5.70 -28.11 19.64
C GLU A 435 -6.95 -27.38 20.14
N ALA A 436 -7.30 -26.28 19.48
CA ALA A 436 -8.52 -25.54 19.80
C ALA A 436 -9.69 -26.07 18.98
N ILE A 437 -10.48 -26.94 19.61
CA ILE A 437 -11.73 -27.48 19.05
C ILE A 437 -12.90 -26.67 19.58
N VAL A 438 -13.77 -26.24 18.69
CA VAL A 438 -14.99 -25.51 19.01
C VAL A 438 -16.16 -26.48 19.12
N TYR A 439 -16.90 -26.36 20.21
CA TYR A 439 -18.00 -27.25 20.57
C TYR A 439 -19.32 -26.48 20.68
N ARG A 440 -20.43 -27.16 20.40
CA ARG A 440 -21.77 -26.61 20.56
C ARG A 440 -22.14 -26.34 22.02
N GLU A 441 -21.78 -27.27 22.88
CA GLU A 441 -22.09 -27.32 24.32
C GLU A 441 -20.78 -27.45 25.10
N PRO A 442 -20.70 -27.04 26.37
CA PRO A 442 -19.52 -27.22 27.18
C PRO A 442 -19.26 -28.68 27.53
N ASN A 443 -19.13 -29.54 26.53
CA ASN A 443 -18.79 -30.96 26.63
C ASN A 443 -18.13 -31.44 25.32
N THR A 444 -17.33 -32.50 25.43
CA THR A 444 -16.51 -33.00 24.31
C THR A 444 -17.32 -33.85 23.29
N SER A 445 -18.62 -34.09 23.52
CA SER A 445 -19.42 -34.99 22.67
C SER A 445 -19.96 -34.29 21.40
N MET A 446 -19.92 -32.97 21.31
CA MET A 446 -20.54 -32.18 20.24
C MET A 446 -19.57 -31.16 19.60
N PRO A 447 -18.47 -31.64 18.96
CA PRO A 447 -17.59 -30.74 18.23
C PRO A 447 -18.29 -30.16 16.98
N ILE A 448 -18.08 -28.87 16.71
CA ILE A 448 -18.60 -28.20 15.52
C ILE A 448 -17.49 -28.14 14.44
N TYR A 449 -16.35 -27.56 14.81
CA TYR A 449 -15.18 -27.46 13.95
C TYR A 449 -13.89 -27.40 14.77
N THR A 450 -12.76 -27.56 14.11
CA THR A 450 -11.44 -27.34 14.70
C THR A 450 -10.71 -26.22 13.98
N THR A 451 -9.91 -25.47 14.72
CA THR A 451 -8.94 -24.51 14.18
C THR A 451 -7.56 -25.13 14.01
N GLY A 452 -7.42 -26.43 14.29
CA GLY A 452 -6.18 -27.18 14.16
C GLY A 452 -5.07 -26.71 15.11
N GLU A 453 -3.86 -26.72 14.59
CA GLU A 453 -2.64 -26.34 15.33
C GLU A 453 -2.16 -24.93 14.94
N MET A 454 -3.02 -24.07 14.36
CA MET A 454 -2.65 -22.69 13.99
C MET A 454 -2.12 -21.95 15.22
N PRO A 455 -0.88 -21.48 15.22
CA PRO A 455 -0.41 -20.58 16.25
C PRO A 455 -1.19 -19.25 16.17
N ASP A 456 -1.21 -18.50 17.26
CA ASP A 456 -1.86 -17.19 17.38
C ASP A 456 -3.39 -17.17 17.11
N MET A 457 -4.04 -18.33 17.02
CA MET A 457 -5.50 -18.39 16.85
C MET A 457 -6.20 -17.74 18.04
N ALA A 458 -7.05 -16.76 17.77
CA ALA A 458 -7.73 -15.93 18.77
C ALA A 458 -9.23 -16.22 18.85
N PHE A 459 -9.79 -16.06 20.03
CA PHE A 459 -11.22 -16.27 20.32
C PHE A 459 -11.74 -15.17 21.24
N VAL A 460 -12.93 -14.64 20.95
CA VAL A 460 -13.63 -13.70 21.83
C VAL A 460 -14.33 -14.49 22.96
N ILE A 461 -13.93 -14.22 24.19
CA ILE A 461 -14.41 -14.91 25.37
C ILE A 461 -15.58 -14.15 26.00
N LEU A 462 -16.75 -14.79 26.06
CA LEU A 462 -17.98 -14.22 26.62
C LEU A 462 -18.19 -14.60 28.08
N ASP A 463 -17.97 -15.89 28.42
CA ASP A 463 -18.22 -16.40 29.77
C ASP A 463 -17.35 -17.61 30.11
N GLU A 464 -17.29 -17.96 31.39
CA GLU A 464 -16.56 -19.10 31.92
C GLU A 464 -17.53 -20.06 32.63
N ILE A 465 -17.42 -21.34 32.32
CA ILE A 465 -18.34 -22.38 32.80
C ILE A 465 -17.53 -23.53 33.39
N GLU A 466 -17.83 -23.88 34.60
CA GLU A 466 -17.28 -25.06 35.28
C GLU A 466 -18.28 -26.22 35.25
N ASN A 467 -17.85 -27.42 34.84
CA ASN A 467 -18.63 -28.63 34.86
C ASN A 467 -17.79 -29.87 35.16
N ASP A 468 -18.36 -31.08 35.05
CA ASP A 468 -17.67 -32.34 35.35
C ASP A 468 -16.51 -32.65 34.36
N GLU A 469 -16.46 -31.99 33.19
CA GLU A 469 -15.37 -32.12 32.21
C GLU A 469 -14.30 -31.05 32.35
N GLY A 470 -14.43 -30.15 33.33
CA GLY A 470 -13.48 -29.06 33.64
C GLY A 470 -14.01 -27.68 33.30
N THR A 471 -13.10 -26.74 33.10
CA THR A 471 -13.41 -25.33 32.77
C THR A 471 -13.54 -25.14 31.28
N TRP A 472 -14.56 -24.41 30.88
CA TRP A 472 -14.92 -24.09 29.50
C TRP A 472 -15.09 -22.58 29.36
N TYR A 473 -14.72 -22.04 28.20
CA TYR A 473 -15.08 -20.70 27.82
C TYR A 473 -16.21 -20.71 26.78
N GLN A 474 -17.23 -19.91 27.03
CA GLN A 474 -18.19 -19.58 26.00
C GLN A 474 -17.56 -18.52 25.10
N ILE A 475 -17.58 -18.72 23.80
CA ILE A 475 -17.02 -17.83 22.80
C ILE A 475 -18.10 -17.29 21.87
N GLN A 476 -17.87 -16.12 21.29
CA GLN A 476 -18.59 -15.68 20.11
C GLN A 476 -18.06 -16.49 18.93
N SER A 477 -18.92 -17.25 18.26
CA SER A 477 -18.50 -18.11 17.15
C SER A 477 -18.13 -17.27 15.92
N ASP A 478 -17.03 -17.59 15.24
CA ASP A 478 -16.75 -17.01 13.92
C ASP A 478 -17.77 -17.52 12.88
N ALA A 479 -18.14 -18.80 12.98
CA ALA A 479 -19.15 -19.40 12.13
C ALA A 479 -20.56 -18.99 12.53
N THR A 480 -21.43 -18.78 11.55
CA THR A 480 -22.89 -18.83 11.74
C THR A 480 -23.33 -20.25 12.06
N LEU A 481 -24.29 -20.43 12.97
CA LEU A 481 -24.76 -21.73 13.44
C LEU A 481 -26.27 -21.88 13.19
N ASP A 482 -26.68 -23.08 12.76
CA ASP A 482 -28.09 -23.42 12.64
C ASP A 482 -28.74 -23.78 14.02
N GLU A 483 -30.06 -24.01 14.05
CA GLU A 483 -30.76 -24.36 15.27
C GLU A 483 -30.23 -25.67 15.90
N GLU A 484 -29.65 -26.57 15.12
CA GLU A 484 -28.98 -27.80 15.56
C GLU A 484 -27.58 -27.54 16.07
N GLY A 485 -27.02 -26.32 15.83
CA GLY A 485 -25.64 -25.86 16.19
C GLY A 485 -24.56 -26.40 15.29
N SER A 486 -24.90 -26.75 14.06
CA SER A 486 -23.93 -27.00 12.99
C SER A 486 -23.61 -25.69 12.27
N VAL A 487 -22.48 -25.65 11.51
CA VAL A 487 -22.16 -24.47 10.72
C VAL A 487 -23.24 -24.22 9.66
N ASP A 488 -23.89 -23.08 9.74
CA ASP A 488 -24.88 -22.61 8.77
C ASP A 488 -24.21 -21.83 7.64
N LEU A 489 -24.76 -21.94 6.44
CA LEU A 489 -24.28 -21.22 5.25
C LEU A 489 -25.26 -20.10 4.82
N SER A 490 -26.16 -19.69 5.71
CA SER A 490 -27.14 -18.63 5.43
C SER A 490 -26.54 -17.23 5.36
N TYR A 491 -25.34 -17.04 5.85
CA TYR A 491 -24.61 -15.76 5.98
C TYR A 491 -25.15 -14.78 7.04
N TYR A 492 -26.35 -14.98 7.56
CA TYR A 492 -26.97 -14.13 8.58
C TYR A 492 -26.47 -14.53 9.97
N TYR A 493 -26.14 -13.54 10.79
CA TYR A 493 -25.49 -13.77 12.06
C TYR A 493 -26.42 -13.46 13.25
N SER A 494 -26.51 -14.39 14.19
CA SER A 494 -27.26 -14.19 15.42
C SER A 494 -26.32 -13.90 16.59
N TRP A 495 -26.34 -12.66 17.07
CA TRP A 495 -25.55 -12.25 18.23
C TRP A 495 -25.94 -12.98 19.53
N LYS A 496 -27.15 -13.52 19.61
CA LYS A 496 -27.65 -14.35 20.73
C LYS A 496 -27.26 -15.81 20.60
N ASN A 497 -27.34 -16.38 19.39
CA ASN A 497 -27.36 -17.83 19.19
C ASN A 497 -26.05 -18.36 18.60
N ASP A 498 -25.29 -17.54 17.84
CA ASP A 498 -23.99 -17.94 17.28
C ASP A 498 -22.92 -17.92 18.37
N ARG A 499 -23.10 -18.74 19.36
CA ARG A 499 -22.22 -18.96 20.50
C ARG A 499 -21.80 -20.40 20.56
N ALA A 500 -20.54 -20.60 20.91
CA ALA A 500 -19.93 -21.91 20.98
C ALA A 500 -19.05 -22.02 22.24
N TYR A 501 -18.38 -23.13 22.41
CA TYR A 501 -17.57 -23.39 23.58
C TYR A 501 -16.21 -23.94 23.19
N ILE A 502 -15.20 -23.56 23.95
CA ILE A 502 -13.84 -24.05 23.83
C ILE A 502 -13.33 -24.44 25.21
N LYS A 503 -12.46 -25.46 25.31
CA LYS A 503 -11.83 -25.79 26.59
C LYS A 503 -10.92 -24.68 27.04
N ALA A 504 -10.96 -24.36 28.33
CA ALA A 504 -10.14 -23.29 28.91
C ALA A 504 -8.62 -23.58 28.82
N ASP A 505 -8.22 -24.85 28.81
CA ASP A 505 -6.84 -25.27 28.66
C ASP A 505 -6.30 -25.18 27.22
N ALA A 506 -7.17 -24.89 26.25
CA ALA A 506 -6.79 -24.67 24.86
C ALA A 506 -6.36 -23.23 24.58
N VAL A 507 -6.67 -22.28 25.46
CA VAL A 507 -6.37 -20.86 25.27
C VAL A 507 -5.82 -20.22 26.53
N GLN A 508 -4.99 -19.18 26.34
CA GLN A 508 -4.54 -18.29 27.39
C GLN A 508 -5.23 -16.94 27.25
N LEU A 509 -5.82 -16.44 28.35
CA LEU A 509 -6.43 -15.11 28.38
C LEU A 509 -5.32 -14.06 28.52
N LEU A 510 -5.05 -13.31 27.47
CA LEU A 510 -3.91 -12.40 27.42
C LEU A 510 -4.28 -10.93 27.38
N ILE A 511 -5.36 -10.56 26.69
CA ILE A 511 -5.70 -9.17 26.40
C ILE A 511 -7.22 -8.92 26.52
N GLY A 512 -7.58 -7.65 26.76
CA GLY A 512 -8.96 -7.20 26.89
C GLY A 512 -9.65 -7.57 28.21
N ASN A 513 -10.89 -7.17 28.34
CA ASN A 513 -11.69 -7.36 29.53
C ASN A 513 -13.02 -8.03 29.17
N ARG A 514 -13.43 -8.99 29.99
CA ARG A 514 -14.76 -9.60 29.82
C ARG A 514 -15.84 -8.60 30.18
N GLN A 515 -16.76 -8.37 29.26
CA GLN A 515 -17.94 -7.50 29.44
C GLN A 515 -19.20 -8.33 29.71
N GLU A 516 -20.22 -7.70 30.31
CA GLU A 516 -21.53 -8.31 30.35
C GLU A 516 -22.13 -8.34 28.94
N THR A 517 -22.65 -9.51 28.53
CA THR A 517 -23.34 -9.66 27.25
C THR A 517 -24.59 -8.77 27.21
N PRO A 518 -24.76 -7.90 26.21
CA PRO A 518 -25.94 -7.05 26.11
C PRO A 518 -27.23 -7.88 25.91
N GLU A 519 -28.36 -7.33 26.34
CA GLU A 519 -29.66 -7.81 25.92
C GLU A 519 -29.95 -7.32 24.50
N TYR A 520 -30.62 -8.14 23.70
CA TYR A 520 -30.90 -7.85 22.29
C TYR A 520 -32.41 -7.79 22.05
N ALA A 521 -32.84 -6.84 21.23
CA ALA A 521 -34.15 -6.79 20.58
C ALA A 521 -34.10 -7.39 19.17
N GLU A 522 -35.15 -8.04 18.72
CA GLU A 522 -35.32 -8.46 17.34
C GLU A 522 -35.89 -7.31 16.50
N VAL A 523 -35.21 -6.93 15.46
CA VAL A 523 -35.61 -5.85 14.56
C VAL A 523 -35.94 -6.45 13.20
N THR A 524 -37.11 -6.11 12.70
CA THR A 524 -37.54 -6.52 11.36
C THR A 524 -37.88 -5.29 10.54
N PHE A 525 -37.37 -5.19 9.34
CA PHE A 525 -37.73 -4.17 8.37
C PHE A 525 -38.47 -4.78 7.20
N GLN A 526 -39.64 -4.24 6.90
CA GLN A 526 -40.49 -4.60 5.76
C GLN A 526 -40.31 -3.58 4.66
N ALA A 527 -39.91 -4.01 3.46
CA ALA A 527 -39.75 -3.12 2.32
C ALA A 527 -41.10 -2.61 1.75
N GLY A 528 -42.23 -3.22 2.08
CA GLY A 528 -43.51 -2.82 1.53
C GLY A 528 -43.59 -2.94 0.00
N ASP A 529 -43.83 -1.81 -0.67
CA ASP A 529 -43.90 -1.75 -2.14
C ASP A 529 -42.51 -1.72 -2.85
N GLY A 530 -41.44 -1.58 -2.11
CA GLY A 530 -40.06 -1.58 -2.61
C GLY A 530 -39.35 -2.90 -2.36
N ALA A 531 -38.01 -2.87 -2.44
CA ALA A 531 -37.09 -3.96 -2.04
C ALA A 531 -35.80 -3.38 -1.49
N PHE A 532 -35.21 -4.07 -0.51
CA PHE A 532 -33.87 -3.79 0.00
C PHE A 532 -32.79 -4.19 -1.02
N ALA A 533 -31.54 -3.86 -0.71
CA ALA A 533 -30.39 -4.28 -1.51
C ALA A 533 -30.40 -5.82 -1.65
N GLY A 534 -30.22 -6.31 -2.90
CA GLY A 534 -30.34 -7.75 -3.20
C GLY A 534 -31.73 -8.22 -3.56
N GLY A 535 -32.77 -7.37 -3.48
CA GLY A 535 -34.16 -7.69 -3.83
C GLY A 535 -34.98 -8.28 -2.68
N GLU A 536 -34.47 -8.23 -1.49
CA GLU A 536 -35.11 -8.75 -0.28
C GLU A 536 -36.35 -7.92 0.11
N GLN A 537 -37.42 -8.56 0.55
CA GLN A 537 -38.64 -7.91 1.03
C GLN A 537 -38.62 -7.67 2.52
N THR A 538 -37.80 -8.41 3.24
CA THR A 538 -37.67 -8.33 4.68
C THR A 538 -36.21 -8.45 5.05
N VAL A 539 -35.72 -7.55 5.90
CA VAL A 539 -34.45 -7.68 6.57
C VAL A 539 -34.68 -7.85 8.06
N HIS A 540 -33.97 -8.78 8.65
CA HIS A 540 -34.11 -9.13 10.05
C HIS A 540 -32.75 -9.28 10.69
N TYR A 541 -32.55 -8.68 11.87
CA TYR A 541 -31.34 -8.82 12.67
C TYR A 541 -31.56 -8.53 14.15
N GLU A 542 -30.59 -8.88 14.97
CA GLU A 542 -30.57 -8.61 16.40
C GLU A 542 -29.80 -7.32 16.70
N LEU A 543 -30.36 -6.50 17.59
CA LEU A 543 -29.82 -5.20 17.96
C LEU A 543 -29.67 -5.12 19.48
N PRO A 544 -28.53 -4.69 20.04
CA PRO A 544 -28.41 -4.40 21.47
C PRO A 544 -29.45 -3.35 21.89
N ILE A 545 -30.15 -3.60 23.00
CA ILE A 545 -31.18 -2.70 23.49
C ILE A 545 -30.61 -1.31 23.76
N GLY A 546 -31.33 -0.29 23.29
CA GLY A 546 -30.95 1.11 23.41
C GLY A 546 -30.13 1.67 22.25
N ARG A 547 -29.80 0.84 21.26
CA ARG A 547 -29.15 1.28 20.02
C ARG A 547 -30.18 1.69 18.96
N ASP A 548 -29.70 2.49 18.01
CA ASP A 548 -30.45 2.86 16.82
C ASP A 548 -30.42 1.73 15.80
N ALA A 549 -31.58 1.40 15.22
CA ALA A 549 -31.65 0.44 14.15
C ALA A 549 -31.27 1.11 12.81
N SER A 550 -30.34 0.53 12.08
CA SER A 550 -29.81 1.06 10.83
C SER A 550 -30.11 0.11 9.68
N ILE A 551 -30.56 0.66 8.57
CA ILE A 551 -30.85 -0.08 7.34
C ILE A 551 -30.67 0.80 6.12
N THR A 552 -30.10 0.26 5.07
CA THR A 552 -30.13 0.87 3.76
C THR A 552 -31.56 1.00 3.26
N GLU A 553 -32.01 2.21 2.95
CA GLU A 553 -33.36 2.46 2.49
C GLU A 553 -33.75 1.59 1.28
N PRO A 554 -34.95 0.95 1.32
CA PRO A 554 -35.40 0.14 0.19
C PRO A 554 -35.77 1.01 -1.00
N ARG A 555 -35.62 0.45 -2.19
CA ARG A 555 -35.91 1.10 -3.49
C ARG A 555 -37.02 0.39 -4.21
N GLY A 556 -37.77 1.11 -5.03
CA GLY A 556 -38.79 0.53 -5.84
C GLY A 556 -39.03 1.24 -7.16
N GLU A 557 -39.90 0.68 -7.99
CA GLU A 557 -40.21 1.24 -9.29
C GLU A 557 -41.24 2.36 -9.15
N ASN A 558 -40.87 3.57 -9.52
CA ASN A 558 -41.67 4.80 -9.42
C ASN A 558 -42.06 5.24 -8.01
N ILE A 559 -41.30 4.79 -7.01
CA ILE A 559 -41.44 5.19 -5.62
C ILE A 559 -40.08 5.58 -5.04
N SER A 560 -40.07 6.59 -4.20
CA SER A 560 -38.90 7.01 -3.44
C SER A 560 -39.15 6.76 -1.96
N SER A 561 -38.16 6.26 -1.24
CA SER A 561 -38.27 6.08 0.21
C SER A 561 -38.57 7.40 0.91
N ASP A 562 -39.46 7.37 1.91
CA ASP A 562 -39.78 8.48 2.83
C ASP A 562 -39.48 8.07 4.29
N GLY A 563 -38.53 7.14 4.48
CA GLY A 563 -38.21 6.53 5.77
C GLY A 563 -39.14 5.42 6.17
N PHE A 564 -39.37 5.25 7.45
CA PHE A 564 -40.19 4.19 8.03
C PHE A 564 -41.39 4.78 8.80
N ASP A 565 -42.35 3.92 9.08
CA ASP A 565 -43.58 4.28 9.82
C ASP A 565 -43.33 4.65 11.29
N MET A 566 -42.16 4.28 11.82
CA MET A 566 -41.67 4.62 13.17
C MET A 566 -40.20 5.10 13.10
N ASP A 567 -39.83 5.86 14.12
CA ASP A 567 -38.43 6.28 14.31
C ASP A 567 -37.57 5.08 14.73
N PRO A 568 -36.51 4.74 14.01
CA PRO A 568 -35.64 3.62 14.34
C PRO A 568 -34.66 3.89 15.52
N ALA A 569 -34.75 5.07 16.15
CA ALA A 569 -33.86 5.45 17.24
C ALA A 569 -34.18 4.70 18.55
N ALA A 570 -33.12 4.35 19.29
CA ALA A 570 -33.15 3.80 20.65
C ALA A 570 -34.15 2.63 20.85
N VAL A 571 -34.00 1.59 20.06
CA VAL A 571 -34.85 0.38 20.13
C VAL A 571 -34.71 -0.33 21.48
N ASN A 572 -35.83 -0.55 22.17
CA ASN A 572 -35.82 -1.11 23.51
C ASN A 572 -36.59 -2.44 23.64
N ALA A 573 -37.16 -2.95 22.57
CA ALA A 573 -37.91 -4.22 22.51
C ALA A 573 -38.02 -4.66 21.05
N ASP A 574 -38.39 -5.89 20.83
CA ASP A 574 -38.70 -6.43 19.50
C ASP A 574 -39.65 -5.51 18.74
N ILE A 575 -39.30 -5.18 17.49
CA ILE A 575 -40.01 -4.17 16.72
C ILE A 575 -39.97 -4.50 15.22
N GLU A 576 -41.06 -4.11 14.53
CA GLU A 576 -41.14 -4.19 13.07
C GLU A 576 -41.38 -2.79 12.50
N PHE A 577 -40.53 -2.40 11.55
CA PHE A 577 -40.59 -1.17 10.78
C PHE A 577 -41.11 -1.44 9.37
N THR A 578 -42.02 -0.58 8.88
CA THR A 578 -42.51 -0.66 7.50
C THR A 578 -42.09 0.59 6.71
N ALA A 579 -41.42 0.37 5.60
CA ALA A 579 -40.97 1.47 4.73
C ALA A 579 -42.18 2.27 4.19
N GLN A 580 -42.00 3.57 4.16
CA GLN A 580 -42.96 4.53 3.63
C GLN A 580 -42.43 5.08 2.31
N TYR A 581 -43.33 5.39 1.39
CA TYR A 581 -42.93 5.83 0.05
C TYR A 581 -43.70 7.06 -0.43
N ARG A 582 -43.02 7.84 -1.27
CA ARG A 582 -43.64 8.86 -2.13
C ARG A 582 -43.67 8.35 -3.55
N ASN A 583 -44.77 8.52 -4.24
CA ASN A 583 -44.86 8.23 -5.65
C ASN A 583 -44.10 9.26 -6.47
N VAL A 584 -43.23 8.79 -7.35
CA VAL A 584 -42.48 9.63 -8.29
C VAL A 584 -43.34 9.85 -9.55
N ALA A 585 -43.74 11.10 -9.77
CA ALA A 585 -44.49 11.51 -10.93
C ALA A 585 -43.63 11.57 -12.19
N SER A 586 -42.50 12.28 -12.12
CA SER A 586 -41.57 12.43 -13.26
C SER A 586 -40.13 12.66 -12.80
N MET A 587 -39.21 12.35 -13.67
CA MET A 587 -37.83 12.75 -13.60
C MET A 587 -37.43 13.46 -14.90
N GLU A 588 -36.61 14.50 -14.82
CA GLU A 588 -36.05 15.19 -15.98
C GLU A 588 -34.66 15.70 -15.67
N PHE A 589 -33.83 15.97 -16.66
CA PHE A 589 -32.54 16.60 -16.41
C PHE A 589 -32.71 18.06 -15.97
N ALA A 590 -32.19 18.40 -14.83
CA ALA A 590 -31.99 19.79 -14.39
C ALA A 590 -30.78 20.41 -15.09
N SER A 591 -29.71 19.62 -15.24
CA SER A 591 -28.52 19.95 -16.03
C SER A 591 -27.85 18.68 -16.51
N LEU A 592 -27.18 18.76 -17.66
CA LEU A 592 -26.41 17.64 -18.22
C LEU A 592 -24.95 17.71 -17.77
N PRO A 593 -24.30 16.56 -17.55
CA PRO A 593 -22.86 16.49 -17.35
C PRO A 593 -22.08 16.69 -18.66
N LYS A 594 -20.77 16.47 -18.65
CA LYS A 594 -19.93 16.44 -19.85
C LYS A 594 -20.47 15.38 -20.83
N THR A 595 -20.52 15.72 -22.14
CA THR A 595 -21.05 14.82 -23.20
C THR A 595 -20.04 14.45 -24.26
N GLU A 596 -18.91 15.16 -24.34
CA GLU A 596 -17.86 14.91 -25.34
C GLU A 596 -16.64 14.29 -24.66
N TYR A 597 -16.25 13.12 -25.12
CA TYR A 597 -15.15 12.33 -24.54
C TYR A 597 -14.21 11.82 -25.62
N GLU A 598 -13.04 11.44 -25.19
CA GLU A 598 -12.10 10.65 -25.98
C GLU A 598 -12.13 9.19 -25.55
N LEU A 599 -11.65 8.29 -26.39
CA LEU A 599 -11.56 6.86 -26.09
C LEU A 599 -10.72 6.64 -24.82
N ASN A 600 -11.24 5.83 -23.88
CA ASN A 600 -10.66 5.54 -22.56
C ASN A 600 -10.62 6.72 -21.57
N ASP A 601 -11.26 7.86 -21.87
CA ASP A 601 -11.54 8.86 -20.85
C ASP A 601 -12.37 8.24 -19.70
N ARG A 602 -12.36 8.85 -18.53
CA ARG A 602 -13.32 8.51 -17.48
C ARG A 602 -14.53 9.43 -17.55
N ILE A 603 -15.70 8.88 -17.23
CA ILE A 603 -16.92 9.67 -17.23
C ILE A 603 -16.80 10.80 -16.19
N ASP A 604 -17.28 11.99 -16.54
CA ASP A 604 -17.30 13.17 -15.67
C ASP A 604 -18.74 13.61 -15.49
N LEU A 605 -19.27 13.42 -14.31
CA LEU A 605 -20.67 13.67 -13.95
C LEU A 605 -20.86 15.01 -13.22
N ARG A 606 -19.79 15.81 -13.08
CA ARG A 606 -19.90 17.16 -12.51
C ARG A 606 -20.97 17.96 -13.26
N ASN A 607 -21.69 18.76 -12.51
CA ASN A 607 -22.81 19.55 -13.03
C ASN A 607 -24.00 18.76 -13.61
N GLY A 608 -23.94 17.42 -13.66
CA GLY A 608 -25.05 16.58 -14.07
C GLY A 608 -26.07 16.41 -12.94
N GLN A 609 -27.29 16.85 -13.14
CA GLN A 609 -28.35 16.79 -12.13
C GLN A 609 -29.67 16.38 -12.74
N VAL A 610 -30.45 15.62 -12.00
CA VAL A 610 -31.86 15.31 -12.32
C VAL A 610 -32.80 15.97 -11.31
N LEU A 611 -33.93 16.46 -11.80
CA LEU A 611 -35.04 16.96 -11.02
C LEU A 611 -36.11 15.87 -10.93
N VAL A 612 -36.34 15.35 -9.73
CA VAL A 612 -37.39 14.39 -9.40
C VAL A 612 -38.59 15.15 -8.89
N ARG A 613 -39.77 14.89 -9.48
CA ARG A 613 -41.06 15.44 -9.03
C ARG A 613 -41.93 14.35 -8.48
N TYR A 614 -42.51 14.59 -7.33
CA TYR A 614 -43.40 13.68 -6.63
C TYR A 614 -44.88 14.02 -6.91
N GLU A 615 -45.77 13.05 -6.77
CA GLU A 615 -47.22 13.25 -6.94
C GLU A 615 -47.82 14.21 -5.89
N ASP A 616 -47.18 14.36 -4.74
CA ASP A 616 -47.58 15.31 -3.70
C ASP A 616 -47.17 16.75 -4.00
N GLY A 617 -46.46 16.99 -5.12
CA GLY A 617 -46.03 18.29 -5.58
C GLY A 617 -44.67 18.74 -5.04
N ARG A 618 -43.96 17.91 -4.29
CA ARG A 618 -42.57 18.16 -3.89
C ARG A 618 -41.62 17.96 -5.08
N GLU A 619 -40.49 18.65 -5.03
CA GLU A 619 -39.41 18.53 -6.01
C GLU A 619 -38.09 18.36 -5.29
N GLU A 620 -37.21 17.54 -5.86
CA GLU A 620 -35.87 17.28 -5.35
C GLU A 620 -34.86 17.25 -6.50
N THR A 621 -33.75 17.96 -6.34
CA THR A 621 -32.64 17.89 -7.30
C THR A 621 -31.56 16.94 -6.78
N ARG A 622 -31.18 15.96 -7.61
CA ARG A 622 -30.18 14.96 -7.26
C ARG A 622 -28.99 15.02 -8.19
N GLN A 623 -27.81 14.96 -7.63
CA GLN A 623 -26.54 14.89 -8.34
C GLN A 623 -26.39 13.53 -9.03
N LEU A 624 -25.87 13.52 -10.26
CA LEU A 624 -25.49 12.27 -10.93
C LEU A 624 -24.20 11.72 -10.32
N THR A 625 -24.18 10.41 -10.13
CA THR A 625 -23.05 9.63 -9.64
C THR A 625 -22.89 8.35 -10.44
N THR A 626 -21.78 7.67 -10.30
CA THR A 626 -21.54 6.38 -10.97
C THR A 626 -22.49 5.28 -10.53
N SER A 627 -23.15 5.44 -9.38
CA SER A 627 -24.17 4.51 -8.87
C SER A 627 -25.54 4.64 -9.56
N ASN A 628 -25.81 5.75 -10.25
CA ASN A 628 -27.10 5.98 -10.92
C ASN A 628 -27.03 6.15 -12.43
N VAL A 629 -25.85 5.96 -13.03
CA VAL A 629 -25.66 6.00 -14.49
C VAL A 629 -25.19 4.65 -15.01
N SER A 630 -25.63 4.29 -16.20
CA SER A 630 -25.30 3.01 -16.84
C SER A 630 -25.42 3.08 -18.37
N GLY A 631 -25.06 2.02 -19.06
CA GLY A 631 -25.27 1.88 -20.49
C GLY A 631 -24.16 2.46 -21.37
N TYR A 632 -23.02 2.85 -20.78
CA TYR A 632 -21.85 3.39 -21.51
C TYR A 632 -20.63 2.47 -21.34
N ASP A 633 -19.76 2.52 -22.34
CA ASP A 633 -18.46 1.86 -22.33
C ASP A 633 -17.42 2.83 -22.92
N MET A 634 -16.58 3.38 -22.07
CA MET A 634 -15.58 4.39 -22.45
C MET A 634 -14.46 3.81 -23.34
N SER A 635 -14.38 2.49 -23.48
CA SER A 635 -13.45 1.81 -24.39
C SER A 635 -13.98 1.63 -25.81
N VAL A 636 -15.23 2.05 -26.07
CA VAL A 636 -15.90 1.92 -27.36
C VAL A 636 -16.26 3.31 -27.90
N SER A 637 -15.76 3.62 -29.09
CA SER A 637 -16.01 4.91 -29.75
C SER A 637 -17.42 5.02 -30.37
N GLY A 638 -17.83 6.26 -30.57
CA GLY A 638 -19.13 6.62 -31.19
C GLY A 638 -20.12 7.20 -30.18
N ASP A 639 -21.34 7.42 -30.65
CA ASP A 639 -22.44 7.91 -29.85
C ASP A 639 -22.96 6.77 -28.97
N GLN A 640 -23.06 7.03 -27.66
CA GLN A 640 -23.60 6.09 -26.68
C GLN A 640 -24.64 6.78 -25.81
N ASP A 641 -25.74 6.07 -25.55
CA ASP A 641 -26.79 6.56 -24.66
C ASP A 641 -26.50 6.15 -23.23
N VAL A 642 -26.25 7.12 -22.36
CA VAL A 642 -26.09 6.96 -20.93
C VAL A 642 -27.47 7.02 -20.29
N THR A 643 -27.86 5.95 -19.62
CA THR A 643 -29.13 5.86 -18.90
C THR A 643 -28.92 6.27 -17.45
N VAL A 644 -29.70 7.24 -17.01
CA VAL A 644 -29.80 7.65 -15.61
C VAL A 644 -31.01 6.98 -15.01
N THR A 645 -30.83 6.32 -13.87
CA THR A 645 -31.92 5.67 -13.12
C THR A 645 -32.01 6.29 -11.73
N SER A 646 -33.19 6.76 -11.36
CA SER A 646 -33.53 7.17 -10.00
C SER A 646 -34.94 6.75 -9.66
N ASP A 647 -35.11 6.03 -8.55
CA ASP A 647 -36.41 5.54 -8.09
C ASP A 647 -37.22 4.83 -9.18
N GLY A 648 -36.56 4.03 -10.00
CA GLY A 648 -37.15 3.30 -11.12
C GLY A 648 -37.52 4.13 -12.33
N LYS A 649 -37.47 5.47 -12.26
CA LYS A 649 -37.55 6.34 -13.44
C LYS A 649 -36.23 6.33 -14.20
N GLN A 650 -36.31 6.40 -15.50
CA GLN A 650 -35.18 6.43 -16.42
C GLN A 650 -35.27 7.61 -17.36
N GLU A 651 -34.15 8.30 -17.49
CA GLU A 651 -33.89 9.30 -18.54
C GLU A 651 -32.55 8.99 -19.18
N SER A 652 -32.32 9.46 -20.40
CA SER A 652 -31.08 9.19 -21.09
C SER A 652 -30.51 10.45 -21.73
N PHE A 653 -29.20 10.55 -21.76
CA PHE A 653 -28.47 11.53 -22.55
C PHE A 653 -27.42 10.81 -23.38
N THR A 654 -27.04 11.41 -24.52
CA THR A 654 -26.03 10.82 -25.38
C THR A 654 -24.67 11.44 -25.10
N ILE A 655 -23.64 10.60 -24.99
CA ILE A 655 -22.23 11.00 -25.02
C ILE A 655 -21.64 10.63 -26.37
N ASN A 656 -20.68 11.42 -26.84
CA ASN A 656 -19.89 11.13 -28.03
C ASN A 656 -18.46 10.80 -27.63
N ILE A 657 -17.96 9.63 -28.01
CA ILE A 657 -16.60 9.18 -27.73
C ILE A 657 -15.82 9.14 -29.05
N SER A 658 -14.82 10.00 -29.16
CA SER A 658 -14.03 10.20 -30.37
C SER A 658 -12.82 9.25 -30.44
N GLU A 659 -12.59 8.68 -31.65
CA GLU A 659 -11.36 7.94 -31.99
C GLU A 659 -10.31 8.79 -32.68
N GLU A 660 -10.60 10.06 -33.01
CA GLU A 660 -9.74 10.85 -33.90
C GLU A 660 -8.31 10.99 -33.42
N LYS A 661 -8.09 10.79 -32.13
CA LYS A 661 -6.78 10.93 -31.50
C LYS A 661 -6.00 9.63 -31.33
N ASP A 662 -6.56 8.47 -31.58
CA ASP A 662 -5.89 7.18 -31.28
C ASP A 662 -4.58 6.98 -32.07
N ALA A 663 -4.60 7.27 -33.37
CA ALA A 663 -3.38 7.23 -34.19
C ALA A 663 -2.36 8.33 -33.81
N GLN A 664 -2.83 9.44 -33.29
CA GLN A 664 -2.02 10.53 -32.78
C GLN A 664 -1.43 10.18 -31.43
N ARG A 665 -2.22 9.55 -30.55
CA ARG A 665 -1.80 9.02 -29.24
C ARG A 665 -0.70 7.99 -29.36
N ALA A 666 -0.82 7.05 -30.29
CA ALA A 666 0.23 6.07 -30.58
C ALA A 666 1.55 6.75 -30.98
N LYS A 667 1.49 7.79 -31.81
CA LYS A 667 2.70 8.57 -32.18
C LYS A 667 3.29 9.33 -31.00
N ILE A 668 2.47 9.89 -30.14
CA ILE A 668 2.91 10.59 -28.92
C ILE A 668 3.54 9.60 -27.95
N LYS A 669 2.91 8.44 -27.74
CA LYS A 669 3.49 7.33 -27.00
C LYS A 669 4.89 6.97 -27.50
N ASP A 670 5.03 6.75 -28.83
CA ASP A 670 6.34 6.41 -29.42
C ASP A 670 7.37 7.53 -29.22
N LYS A 671 6.94 8.81 -29.27
CA LYS A 671 7.82 9.95 -28.95
C LYS A 671 8.27 9.91 -27.49
N ILE A 672 7.37 9.64 -26.55
CA ILE A 672 7.66 9.56 -25.12
C ILE A 672 8.63 8.41 -24.85
N LEU A 673 8.38 7.21 -25.36
CA LEU A 673 9.29 6.07 -25.21
C LEU A 673 10.67 6.35 -25.83
N GLY A 674 10.73 7.02 -26.97
CA GLY A 674 11.96 7.49 -27.57
C GLY A 674 12.73 8.49 -26.71
N MET A 675 11.99 9.41 -26.04
CA MET A 675 12.60 10.35 -25.10
C MET A 675 13.11 9.67 -23.83
N ILE A 676 12.33 8.77 -23.25
CA ILE A 676 12.75 7.98 -22.09
C ILE A 676 14.05 7.27 -22.41
N SER A 677 14.11 6.53 -23.52
CA SER A 677 15.34 5.84 -23.96
C SER A 677 16.53 6.76 -24.17
N TYR A 678 16.32 7.98 -24.68
CA TYR A 678 17.39 8.92 -24.99
C TYR A 678 17.89 9.71 -23.76
N TYR A 679 16.97 10.07 -22.84
CA TYR A 679 17.28 10.96 -21.73
C TYR A 679 17.48 10.25 -20.39
N THR A 680 17.19 8.95 -20.27
CA THR A 680 17.42 8.19 -19.03
C THR A 680 18.85 8.39 -18.51
N GLY A 681 18.96 8.73 -17.23
CA GLY A 681 20.26 8.98 -16.56
C GLY A 681 20.90 10.34 -16.84
N ARG A 682 20.25 11.24 -17.58
CA ARG A 682 20.76 12.60 -17.78
C ARG A 682 20.31 13.54 -16.67
N THR A 683 21.22 14.34 -16.17
CA THR A 683 20.98 15.29 -15.08
C THR A 683 20.92 16.74 -15.54
N LYS A 684 21.26 17.03 -16.79
CA LYS A 684 21.20 18.38 -17.38
C LYS A 684 20.77 18.33 -18.84
N TYR A 685 20.05 19.34 -19.27
CA TYR A 685 19.46 19.48 -20.58
C TYR A 685 19.90 20.81 -21.19
N THR A 686 20.15 20.84 -22.51
CA THR A 686 20.32 22.08 -23.26
C THR A 686 18.95 22.73 -23.50
N ASP A 687 18.95 24.04 -23.86
CA ASP A 687 17.71 24.76 -24.16
C ASP A 687 16.91 24.08 -25.29
N ASP A 688 17.58 23.55 -26.32
CA ASP A 688 16.93 22.80 -27.40
C ASP A 688 16.31 21.49 -26.92
N GLN A 689 16.97 20.78 -25.99
CA GLN A 689 16.44 19.53 -25.40
C GLN A 689 15.27 19.80 -24.48
N VAL A 690 15.35 20.85 -23.67
CA VAL A 690 14.22 21.32 -22.83
C VAL A 690 13.01 21.63 -23.71
N ASN A 691 13.20 22.39 -24.79
CA ASN A 691 12.10 22.72 -25.68
C ASN A 691 11.50 21.48 -26.33
N GLN A 692 12.30 20.49 -26.76
CA GLN A 692 11.81 19.21 -27.32
C GLN A 692 10.98 18.41 -26.31
N ILE A 693 11.43 18.35 -25.04
CA ILE A 693 10.72 17.65 -23.96
C ILE A 693 9.36 18.33 -23.71
N LEU A 694 9.36 19.65 -23.60
CA LEU A 694 8.15 20.41 -23.34
C LEU A 694 7.16 20.41 -24.51
N GLU A 695 7.63 20.32 -25.78
CA GLU A 695 6.75 20.10 -26.92
C GLU A 695 6.03 18.75 -26.84
N VAL A 696 6.73 17.67 -26.45
CA VAL A 696 6.09 16.36 -26.27
C VAL A 696 5.15 16.38 -25.09
N LYS A 697 5.48 17.08 -23.98
CA LYS A 697 4.56 17.26 -22.84
C LYS A 697 3.26 17.95 -23.26
N LYS A 698 3.30 18.96 -24.12
CA LYS A 698 2.09 19.61 -24.64
C LYS A 698 1.17 18.66 -25.41
N GLU A 699 1.78 17.71 -26.13
CA GLU A 699 1.03 16.67 -26.86
C GLU A 699 0.53 15.56 -25.94
N MET A 700 1.08 15.43 -24.71
CA MET A 700 0.72 14.43 -23.73
C MET A 700 -0.42 14.96 -22.86
N ASP A 701 -1.60 14.49 -23.08
CA ASP A 701 -2.77 14.74 -22.25
C ASP A 701 -3.21 13.48 -21.50
N ALA A 702 -4.22 13.59 -20.64
CA ALA A 702 -4.77 12.47 -19.88
C ALA A 702 -5.19 11.28 -20.75
N THR A 703 -5.38 11.49 -22.04
CA THR A 703 -5.82 10.46 -22.99
C THR A 703 -4.68 9.62 -23.57
N VAL A 704 -3.42 10.09 -23.48
CA VAL A 704 -2.22 9.35 -23.88
C VAL A 704 -1.71 8.46 -22.74
N GLN A 705 -1.92 8.88 -21.53
CA GLN A 705 -1.42 8.19 -20.32
C GLN A 705 -1.81 6.71 -20.25
N PRO A 706 -3.05 6.29 -20.55
CA PRO A 706 -3.43 4.87 -20.50
C PRO A 706 -2.65 3.95 -21.45
N TYR A 707 -1.97 4.54 -22.45
CA TYR A 707 -1.14 3.79 -23.42
C TYR A 707 0.31 3.61 -22.97
N LEU A 708 0.70 4.17 -21.81
CA LEU A 708 2.02 4.09 -21.21
C LEU A 708 1.95 3.24 -19.95
N THR A 709 3.01 2.48 -19.71
CA THR A 709 3.12 1.77 -18.43
C THR A 709 3.47 2.74 -17.30
N GLN A 710 3.18 2.37 -16.05
CA GLN A 710 3.56 3.18 -14.89
C GLN A 710 5.08 3.47 -14.85
N PRO A 711 5.98 2.50 -15.10
CA PRO A 711 7.40 2.80 -15.24
C PRO A 711 7.74 3.83 -16.33
N ASP A 712 7.04 3.81 -17.48
CA ASP A 712 7.25 4.78 -18.56
C ASP A 712 6.82 6.19 -18.14
N LEU A 713 5.67 6.29 -17.46
CA LEU A 713 5.14 7.56 -16.93
C LEU A 713 6.12 8.16 -15.91
N ARG A 714 6.61 7.36 -14.97
CA ARG A 714 7.62 7.78 -13.98
C ARG A 714 8.91 8.24 -14.63
N ALA A 715 9.40 7.47 -15.59
CA ALA A 715 10.63 7.82 -16.32
C ALA A 715 10.48 9.14 -17.10
N PHE A 716 9.33 9.34 -17.76
CA PHE A 716 9.05 10.59 -18.48
C PHE A 716 8.90 11.77 -17.52
N ASP A 717 8.22 11.59 -16.40
CA ASP A 717 8.05 12.61 -15.38
C ASP A 717 9.42 13.06 -14.79
N THR A 718 10.32 12.11 -14.55
CA THR A 718 11.70 12.43 -14.12
C THR A 718 12.44 13.30 -15.13
N ILE A 719 12.29 13.00 -16.43
CA ILE A 719 12.87 13.80 -17.53
C ILE A 719 12.24 15.19 -17.56
N LEU A 720 10.91 15.25 -17.44
CA LEU A 720 10.15 16.50 -17.46
C LEU A 720 10.54 17.44 -16.31
N ARG A 721 10.69 16.91 -15.10
CA ARG A 721 11.17 17.68 -13.93
C ARG A 721 12.55 18.24 -14.14
N GLY A 722 13.44 17.44 -14.74
CA GLY A 722 14.77 17.91 -15.13
C GLY A 722 14.69 19.07 -16.13
N ALA A 723 13.80 18.97 -17.10
CA ALA A 723 13.59 20.02 -18.10
C ALA A 723 13.01 21.30 -17.48
N TYR A 724 12.03 21.20 -16.58
CA TYR A 724 11.47 22.35 -15.86
C TYR A 724 12.53 23.05 -15.01
N ARG A 725 13.33 22.29 -14.27
CA ARG A 725 14.43 22.85 -13.47
C ARG A 725 15.45 23.63 -14.30
N ASP A 726 15.74 23.15 -15.49
CA ASP A 726 16.77 23.75 -16.36
C ASP A 726 16.22 24.93 -17.19
N LYS A 727 14.94 25.30 -17.05
CA LYS A 727 14.33 26.39 -17.83
C LYS A 727 14.39 27.74 -17.14
N ILE A 728 13.44 28.12 -16.34
CA ILE A 728 13.47 29.39 -15.58
C ILE A 728 13.20 29.09 -14.12
N ASN A 729 14.16 29.43 -13.25
CA ASN A 729 14.01 29.32 -11.81
C ASN A 729 13.93 30.71 -11.20
N TYR A 730 12.85 30.99 -10.52
CA TYR A 730 12.75 32.11 -9.60
C TYR A 730 13.04 31.58 -8.19
N VAL A 731 14.20 31.99 -7.68
CA VAL A 731 14.62 31.57 -6.33
C VAL A 731 14.23 32.68 -5.37
N VAL A 732 13.40 32.37 -4.41
CA VAL A 732 13.15 33.25 -3.26
C VAL A 732 14.20 32.90 -2.21
N ALA A 733 15.25 33.70 -2.18
CA ALA A 733 16.36 33.49 -1.25
C ALA A 733 15.97 33.87 0.18
N ASP A 734 16.50 33.10 1.14
CA ASP A 734 16.57 33.42 2.58
C ASP A 734 15.24 33.80 3.27
N ASN A 735 14.16 33.12 2.90
CA ASN A 735 12.87 33.28 3.57
C ASN A 735 12.44 34.76 3.79
N PRO A 736 12.40 35.61 2.75
CA PRO A 736 12.19 37.04 2.89
C PRO A 736 10.80 37.39 3.45
N TYR A 737 9.85 36.45 3.40
CA TYR A 737 8.47 36.62 3.85
C TYR A 737 8.20 35.99 5.24
N GLY A 738 9.24 35.46 5.91
CA GLY A 738 9.12 34.85 7.22
C GLY A 738 8.37 33.51 7.21
N LEU A 739 8.47 32.76 6.11
CA LEU A 739 7.95 31.39 6.01
C LEU A 739 8.74 30.45 6.93
N ALA A 740 8.10 29.42 7.49
CA ALA A 740 8.76 28.41 8.31
C ALA A 740 9.75 27.58 7.50
N VAL A 741 9.48 27.39 6.22
CA VAL A 741 10.37 26.74 5.25
C VAL A 741 11.16 27.80 4.46
N SER A 742 12.41 27.49 4.11
CA SER A 742 13.30 28.39 3.39
C SER A 742 13.59 27.87 1.98
N GLY A 743 14.13 28.75 1.14
CA GLY A 743 14.64 28.37 -0.18
C GLY A 743 13.56 27.95 -1.18
N LEU A 744 12.34 28.53 -1.10
CA LEU A 744 11.30 28.28 -2.08
C LEU A 744 11.74 28.76 -3.47
N SER A 745 11.75 27.85 -4.44
CA SER A 745 11.97 28.16 -5.85
C SER A 745 10.76 27.74 -6.67
N VAL A 746 10.44 28.50 -7.68
CA VAL A 746 9.34 28.21 -8.62
C VAL A 746 9.91 28.17 -10.02
N SER A 747 9.73 27.04 -10.70
CA SER A 747 10.10 26.89 -12.11
C SER A 747 8.83 26.95 -12.96
N ILE A 748 8.82 27.85 -13.92
CA ILE A 748 7.69 28.08 -14.80
C ILE A 748 7.99 27.49 -16.16
N PRO A 749 7.20 26.54 -16.68
CA PRO A 749 7.33 26.11 -18.07
C PRO A 749 6.83 27.25 -18.99
N LEU A 750 7.57 27.50 -20.06
CA LEU A 750 7.13 28.45 -21.07
C LEU A 750 6.23 27.75 -22.07
N GLU A 751 4.99 28.18 -22.17
CA GLU A 751 4.16 27.92 -23.35
C GLU A 751 4.45 28.96 -24.43
N GLU A 752 4.21 28.59 -25.70
CA GLU A 752 4.45 29.45 -26.85
C GLU A 752 3.71 30.81 -26.69
N GLY A 753 4.47 31.88 -26.49
CA GLY A 753 3.94 33.23 -26.31
C GLY A 753 3.80 33.75 -24.88
N GLN A 754 4.13 32.96 -23.84
CA GLN A 754 3.97 33.40 -22.45
C GLN A 754 5.21 34.04 -21.84
N LEU A 755 6.40 33.52 -22.04
CA LEU A 755 7.66 34.09 -21.52
C LEU A 755 8.85 33.58 -22.36
N ASP A 756 9.37 34.40 -23.27
CA ASP A 756 10.66 34.12 -23.85
C ASP A 756 11.76 34.54 -22.84
N ARG A 757 12.76 33.69 -22.62
CA ARG A 757 13.94 33.95 -21.76
C ARG A 757 14.70 35.22 -22.18
N LYS A 758 14.52 35.68 -23.43
CA LYS A 758 15.08 36.91 -23.96
C LYS A 758 14.20 38.13 -23.70
N GLU A 759 12.92 37.95 -23.43
CA GLU A 759 11.95 39.02 -23.16
C GLU A 759 11.58 39.16 -21.68
N ALA A 760 11.96 38.19 -20.85
CA ALA A 760 11.87 38.33 -19.40
C ALA A 760 12.90 39.30 -18.88
N ASP A 761 12.66 40.58 -19.12
CA ASP A 761 13.28 41.60 -18.33
C ASP A 761 12.85 41.38 -16.88
N GLU A 762 13.81 41.27 -15.95
CA GLU A 762 13.51 41.01 -14.53
C GLU A 762 12.50 42.00 -13.93
N ASP A 763 12.27 43.14 -14.57
CA ASP A 763 11.34 44.19 -14.17
C ASP A 763 9.88 43.97 -14.69
N SER A 764 9.62 43.07 -15.66
CA SER A 764 8.30 42.93 -16.27
C SER A 764 7.43 41.81 -15.71
N TYR A 765 8.04 40.76 -15.17
CA TYR A 765 7.34 39.65 -14.53
C TYR A 765 7.87 39.41 -13.12
N ARG A 766 7.00 39.29 -12.16
CA ARG A 766 7.35 39.06 -10.77
C ARG A 766 6.52 37.92 -10.21
N ILE A 767 7.18 36.93 -9.66
CA ILE A 767 6.54 35.95 -8.79
C ILE A 767 6.55 36.52 -7.38
N SER A 768 5.38 36.60 -6.79
CA SER A 768 5.20 36.94 -5.39
C SER A 768 4.80 35.71 -4.61
N ILE A 769 5.43 35.54 -3.46
CA ILE A 769 5.08 34.52 -2.49
C ILE A 769 4.72 35.24 -1.21
N ASP A 770 3.45 35.23 -0.89
CA ASP A 770 2.93 35.93 0.26
C ASP A 770 2.61 34.91 1.37
N LYS A 771 2.99 35.23 2.62
CA LYS A 771 2.66 34.42 3.77
C LYS A 771 1.18 34.48 4.05
N GLY A 772 0.55 33.31 4.25
CA GLY A 772 -0.86 33.17 4.54
C GLY A 772 -1.71 32.90 3.31
N ILE A 773 -2.92 32.50 3.57
CA ILE A 773 -3.96 32.13 2.61
C ILE A 773 -5.27 32.79 3.02
N SER A 774 -6.28 32.74 2.17
CA SER A 774 -7.61 33.22 2.49
C SER A 774 -8.24 32.39 3.63
N LYS A 775 -9.22 32.98 4.31
CA LYS A 775 -9.94 32.27 5.39
C LYS A 775 -10.72 31.06 4.86
N ASP A 776 -11.20 31.12 3.63
CA ASP A 776 -11.94 30.02 3.01
C ASP A 776 -10.99 28.87 2.70
N ALA A 777 -9.82 29.16 2.13
CA ALA A 777 -8.75 28.19 1.91
C ALA A 777 -8.24 27.59 3.23
N GLU A 778 -7.98 28.42 4.24
CA GLU A 778 -7.57 27.96 5.57
C GLU A 778 -8.60 27.00 6.15
N THR A 779 -9.90 27.38 6.12
CA THR A 779 -10.98 26.55 6.67
C THR A 779 -11.11 25.22 5.91
N ALA A 780 -11.01 25.25 4.59
CA ALA A 780 -11.12 24.06 3.77
C ALA A 780 -9.93 23.11 3.98
N MET A 781 -8.70 23.60 3.92
CA MET A 781 -7.49 22.76 4.00
C MET A 781 -7.18 22.29 5.43
N THR A 782 -7.53 23.05 6.49
CA THR A 782 -7.26 22.62 7.88
C THR A 782 -8.03 21.36 8.27
N LYS A 783 -9.20 21.13 7.69
CA LYS A 783 -9.95 19.89 7.93
C LYS A 783 -9.14 18.63 7.57
N TYR A 784 -8.33 18.69 6.54
CA TYR A 784 -7.49 17.57 6.14
C TYR A 784 -6.27 17.40 7.05
N ALA A 785 -5.69 18.52 7.51
CA ALA A 785 -4.61 18.50 8.49
C ALA A 785 -5.04 17.75 9.76
N ASP A 786 -6.19 18.12 10.32
CA ASP A 786 -6.74 17.50 11.53
C ASP A 786 -7.05 15.99 11.31
N TYR A 787 -7.62 15.66 10.14
CA TYR A 787 -7.95 14.28 9.77
C TYR A 787 -6.74 13.38 9.64
N LEU A 788 -5.66 13.89 9.04
CA LEU A 788 -4.44 13.10 8.81
C LEU A 788 -3.50 13.08 10.04
N GLY A 789 -3.90 13.72 11.15
CA GLY A 789 -3.08 13.80 12.36
C GLY A 789 -1.82 14.65 12.19
N GLU A 790 -1.94 15.78 11.49
CA GLU A 790 -0.82 16.47 10.90
C GLU A 790 -0.40 17.75 11.56
N THR A 791 0.84 18.12 11.31
CA THR A 791 1.35 19.43 11.66
C THR A 791 1.42 20.32 10.42
N VAL A 792 0.60 21.37 10.36
CA VAL A 792 0.73 22.40 9.35
C VAL A 792 2.06 23.13 9.58
N LEU A 793 2.94 23.08 8.60
CA LEU A 793 4.24 23.75 8.66
C LEU A 793 4.16 25.18 8.18
N GLU A 794 3.49 25.42 7.07
CA GLU A 794 3.34 26.76 6.50
C GLU A 794 2.14 26.83 5.54
N ALA A 795 1.51 28.00 5.47
CA ALA A 795 0.50 28.33 4.48
C ALA A 795 0.94 29.60 3.72
N PHE A 796 0.85 29.58 2.40
CA PHE A 796 1.36 30.66 1.55
C PHE A 796 0.60 30.75 0.22
N THR A 797 0.65 31.92 -0.38
CA THR A 797 0.06 32.19 -1.69
C THR A 797 1.18 32.42 -2.71
N ILE A 798 1.12 31.73 -3.83
CA ILE A 798 1.98 32.00 -4.99
C ILE A 798 1.16 32.80 -6.01
N SER A 799 1.62 33.96 -6.39
CA SER A 799 1.02 34.79 -7.42
C SER A 799 2.06 35.27 -8.44
N MET A 800 1.62 35.53 -9.65
CA MET A 800 2.45 36.15 -10.67
C MET A 800 1.87 37.51 -11.06
N ALA A 801 2.75 38.48 -11.22
CA ALA A 801 2.38 39.81 -11.71
C ALA A 801 3.19 40.16 -12.95
N LYS A 802 2.55 40.77 -13.92
CA LYS A 802 3.19 41.44 -15.07
C LYS A 802 2.91 42.92 -14.98
N ASN A 803 3.98 43.74 -14.99
CA ASN A 803 3.85 45.21 -14.89
C ASN A 803 3.01 45.67 -13.69
N MET A 804 3.14 44.96 -12.55
CA MET A 804 2.40 45.18 -11.29
C MET A 804 0.89 44.78 -11.33
N GLU A 805 0.40 44.20 -12.40
CA GLU A 805 -0.93 43.59 -12.44
C GLU A 805 -0.81 42.08 -12.13
N VAL A 806 -1.55 41.60 -11.12
CA VAL A 806 -1.61 40.18 -10.77
C VAL A 806 -2.28 39.42 -11.89
N MET A 807 -1.59 38.40 -12.41
CA MET A 807 -2.10 37.51 -13.44
C MET A 807 -2.26 36.11 -12.86
N PRO A 808 -3.43 35.49 -12.95
CA PRO A 808 -3.54 34.05 -12.68
C PRO A 808 -2.74 33.31 -13.77
N MET A 809 -1.83 32.47 -13.33
CA MET A 809 -1.08 31.61 -14.23
C MET A 809 -1.72 30.22 -14.19
N LYS A 810 -2.17 29.75 -15.35
CA LYS A 810 -2.59 28.35 -15.54
C LYS A 810 -1.48 27.61 -16.27
N GLY A 811 -1.18 26.43 -15.79
CA GLY A 811 -0.14 25.57 -16.32
C GLY A 811 0.80 25.08 -15.24
N PRO A 812 1.49 23.97 -15.47
CA PRO A 812 2.24 23.31 -14.42
C PRO A 812 3.40 24.17 -13.90
N LEU A 813 3.44 24.34 -12.58
CA LEU A 813 4.54 24.97 -11.86
C LEU A 813 5.26 23.92 -11.03
N LEU A 814 6.59 23.86 -11.13
CA LEU A 814 7.41 23.08 -10.21
C LEU A 814 7.92 23.99 -9.11
N CYS A 815 7.46 23.78 -7.90
CA CYS A 815 7.89 24.49 -6.71
C CYS A 815 8.82 23.60 -5.88
N THR A 816 9.89 24.18 -5.33
CA THR A 816 10.84 23.46 -4.48
C THR A 816 11.15 24.29 -3.25
N VAL A 817 11.02 23.68 -2.06
CA VAL A 817 11.36 24.30 -0.78
C VAL A 817 12.43 23.49 -0.08
N THR A 818 13.22 24.14 0.78
CA THR A 818 14.17 23.44 1.63
C THR A 818 13.41 22.66 2.70
N ARG A 819 13.77 21.41 2.90
CA ARG A 819 13.20 20.57 3.94
C ARG A 819 13.46 21.19 5.32
N PRO A 820 12.47 21.24 6.22
CA PRO A 820 12.64 21.76 7.58
C PRO A 820 13.74 21.00 8.34
N ALA A 821 14.64 21.74 8.99
CA ALA A 821 15.82 21.18 9.66
C ALA A 821 15.50 20.28 10.87
N ASN A 822 14.28 20.34 11.38
CA ASN A 822 13.83 19.56 12.52
C ASN A 822 12.99 18.32 12.11
N SER A 823 12.83 18.08 10.82
CA SER A 823 12.09 16.93 10.33
C SER A 823 12.91 15.65 10.51
N ALA A 824 12.27 14.60 11.00
CA ALA A 824 12.87 13.27 11.07
C ALA A 824 13.10 12.68 9.65
N GLY A 825 14.01 11.73 9.52
CA GLY A 825 14.32 11.13 8.22
C GLY A 825 13.11 10.49 7.52
N GLY A 826 12.14 10.00 8.29
CA GLY A 826 10.91 9.38 7.80
C GLY A 826 9.68 10.30 7.70
N ASP A 827 9.82 11.62 7.95
CA ASP A 827 8.69 12.54 7.83
C ASP A 827 8.28 12.67 6.36
N VAL A 828 7.03 12.39 6.06
CA VAL A 828 6.41 12.62 4.76
C VAL A 828 5.75 13.99 4.74
N PHE A 829 5.85 14.67 3.62
CA PHE A 829 5.31 16.02 3.44
C PHE A 829 4.24 16.03 2.38
N LEU A 830 3.15 16.72 2.67
CA LEU A 830 2.01 16.91 1.79
C LEU A 830 1.87 18.41 1.46
N VAL A 831 1.48 18.71 0.25
CA VAL A 831 1.11 20.06 -0.16
C VAL A 831 -0.31 20.03 -0.70
N LEU A 832 -1.18 20.83 -0.09
CA LEU A 832 -2.52 21.06 -0.59
C LEU A 832 -2.57 22.38 -1.37
N ASN A 833 -3.38 22.40 -2.42
CA ASN A 833 -3.73 23.59 -3.18
C ASN A 833 -5.24 23.84 -3.07
N TYR A 834 -5.62 25.05 -2.73
CA TYR A 834 -7.01 25.51 -2.81
C TYR A 834 -7.23 26.15 -4.17
N THR A 835 -8.09 25.54 -4.98
CA THR A 835 -8.34 25.94 -6.37
C THR A 835 -9.29 27.14 -6.46
N GLU A 836 -9.33 27.79 -7.62
CA GLU A 836 -10.29 28.88 -7.89
C GLU A 836 -11.76 28.41 -7.81
N ASP A 837 -12.00 27.12 -8.03
CA ASP A 837 -13.33 26.49 -7.97
C ASP A 837 -13.76 26.16 -6.53
N GLY A 838 -12.86 26.37 -5.54
CA GLY A 838 -13.11 26.10 -4.11
C GLY A 838 -12.82 24.67 -3.70
N ASP A 839 -12.21 23.86 -4.56
CA ASP A 839 -11.80 22.49 -4.26
C ASP A 839 -10.43 22.47 -3.58
N VAL A 840 -10.22 21.49 -2.70
CA VAL A 840 -8.91 21.19 -2.11
C VAL A 840 -8.29 20.02 -2.88
N VAL A 841 -7.13 20.24 -3.46
CA VAL A 841 -6.42 19.26 -4.29
C VAL A 841 -5.05 19.00 -3.68
N GLN A 842 -4.69 17.74 -3.59
CA GLN A 842 -3.34 17.33 -3.19
C GLN A 842 -2.39 17.54 -4.37
N CYS A 843 -1.29 18.27 -4.14
CA CYS A 843 -0.25 18.44 -5.15
C CYS A 843 0.64 17.20 -5.18
N TYR A 844 1.03 16.77 -6.36
CA TYR A 844 2.10 15.79 -6.51
C TYR A 844 3.36 16.30 -5.82
N THR A 845 3.80 15.58 -4.78
CA THR A 845 4.90 15.99 -3.92
C THR A 845 6.04 15.00 -4.02
N ARG A 846 7.27 15.50 -4.15
CA ARG A 846 8.50 14.72 -4.14
C ARG A 846 9.46 15.29 -3.12
N GLN A 847 10.03 14.42 -2.28
CA GLN A 847 10.97 14.85 -1.25
C GLN A 847 12.34 14.17 -1.41
N THR A 848 13.35 14.90 -0.98
CA THR A 848 14.71 14.42 -0.84
C THR A 848 15.18 14.68 0.59
N THR A 849 16.39 14.28 0.95
CA THR A 849 16.98 14.61 2.25
C THR A 849 17.02 16.10 2.55
N ASN A 850 17.04 16.95 1.52
CA ASN A 850 17.28 18.39 1.67
C ASN A 850 16.14 19.26 1.13
N THR A 851 15.26 18.75 0.28
CA THR A 851 14.25 19.53 -0.42
C THR A 851 12.92 18.80 -0.52
N ILE A 852 11.84 19.57 -0.61
CA ILE A 852 10.50 19.11 -0.95
C ILE A 852 10.13 19.83 -2.24
N SER A 853 9.80 19.08 -3.29
CA SER A 853 9.33 19.62 -4.56
C SER A 853 7.89 19.20 -4.78
N PHE A 854 7.07 20.11 -5.29
CA PHE A 854 5.68 19.80 -5.63
C PHE A 854 5.31 20.44 -6.96
N MET A 855 4.39 19.81 -7.68
CA MET A 855 3.83 20.32 -8.91
C MET A 855 2.42 20.81 -8.68
N THR A 856 2.07 21.93 -9.28
CA THR A 856 0.72 22.50 -9.26
C THR A 856 0.32 22.97 -10.66
N GLU A 857 -0.97 22.98 -10.96
CA GLU A 857 -1.52 23.40 -12.25
C GLU A 857 -1.64 24.93 -12.40
N GLY A 858 -1.09 25.69 -11.47
CA GLY A 858 -1.08 27.14 -11.54
C GLY A 858 -0.67 27.83 -10.25
N THR A 859 -0.73 29.15 -10.28
CA THR A 859 -0.64 29.99 -9.07
C THR A 859 -1.88 29.81 -8.21
N GLY A 860 -1.77 30.03 -6.89
CA GLY A 860 -2.90 29.85 -5.96
C GLY A 860 -2.47 29.84 -4.50
N GLU A 861 -3.31 29.28 -3.66
CA GLU A 861 -3.14 29.21 -2.21
C GLU A 861 -2.74 27.80 -1.80
N PHE A 862 -1.68 27.67 -1.02
CA PHE A 862 -1.03 26.38 -0.70
C PHE A 862 -0.84 26.22 0.80
N MET A 863 -0.94 24.97 1.25
CA MET A 863 -0.62 24.55 2.61
C MET A 863 0.36 23.40 2.57
N LEU A 864 1.54 23.57 3.17
CA LEU A 864 2.57 22.54 3.34
C LEU A 864 2.42 21.95 4.74
N MET A 865 2.34 20.65 4.81
CA MET A 865 2.14 19.90 6.04
C MET A 865 3.15 18.77 6.17
N SER A 866 3.44 18.35 7.39
CA SER A 866 4.10 17.06 7.63
C SER A 866 3.05 16.04 8.06
N ILE A 867 3.15 14.85 7.50
CA ILE A 867 2.16 13.80 7.66
C ILE A 867 2.65 12.82 8.73
N ASN A 868 1.75 12.44 9.63
CA ASN A 868 1.95 11.29 10.47
C ASN A 868 1.63 10.02 9.68
N THR A 869 2.65 9.30 9.22
CA THR A 869 2.49 8.11 8.39
C THR A 869 1.74 6.97 9.07
N SER A 870 1.64 6.96 10.41
CA SER A 870 0.86 5.97 11.14
C SER A 870 -0.66 6.10 10.91
N ASN A 871 -1.14 7.29 10.54
CA ASN A 871 -2.56 7.52 10.25
C ASN A 871 -2.93 7.32 8.77
N GLN A 872 -1.96 6.98 7.92
CA GLN A 872 -2.15 6.95 6.47
C GLN A 872 -2.34 5.57 5.87
N TYR A 873 -2.62 4.57 6.71
CA TYR A 873 -3.06 3.30 6.17
C TYR A 873 -4.49 3.41 5.63
N MET A 874 -4.62 4.09 4.52
CA MET A 874 -5.85 4.32 3.82
C MET A 874 -5.63 4.00 2.34
N GLY A 875 -5.76 2.72 1.99
CA GLY A 875 -5.68 2.27 0.62
C GLY A 875 -4.30 1.76 0.19
N GLU A 876 -4.23 1.17 -0.98
CA GLU A 876 -2.96 0.93 -1.66
C GLU A 876 -2.16 2.23 -1.59
N ASP A 877 -1.24 2.24 -0.77
CA ASP A 877 -0.55 3.27 -0.05
C ASP A 877 -0.31 4.56 -0.88
N PRO A 878 -1.13 5.62 -0.75
CA PRO A 878 -0.80 6.91 -1.37
C PRO A 878 0.53 7.44 -0.86
N VAL A 879 0.92 7.06 0.37
CA VAL A 879 2.22 7.45 0.95
C VAL A 879 3.35 6.63 0.36
N GLU A 880 3.14 5.33 0.13
CA GLU A 880 4.15 4.50 -0.51
C GLU A 880 4.41 4.99 -1.93
N THR A 881 3.37 5.27 -2.72
CA THR A 881 3.53 5.84 -4.05
C THR A 881 4.19 7.21 -4.00
N LEU A 882 3.83 8.06 -3.02
CA LEU A 882 4.46 9.36 -2.83
C LEU A 882 5.91 9.25 -2.30
N THR A 883 6.22 8.26 -1.45
CA THR A 883 7.57 8.07 -0.89
C THR A 883 8.47 7.23 -1.78
N GLN A 884 7.98 6.15 -2.38
CA GLN A 884 8.79 5.30 -3.27
C GLN A 884 9.21 6.04 -4.53
N GLU A 885 8.31 6.78 -5.18
CA GLU A 885 8.69 7.57 -6.35
C GLU A 885 9.65 8.71 -6.00
N SER A 886 9.55 9.29 -4.79
CA SER A 886 10.48 10.35 -4.38
C SER A 886 11.87 9.81 -4.02
N ASN A 887 11.96 8.59 -3.49
CA ASN A 887 13.20 8.10 -2.90
C ASN A 887 14.05 7.24 -3.86
N SER A 888 13.44 6.35 -4.65
CA SER A 888 14.24 5.39 -5.43
C SER A 888 15.02 6.03 -6.59
N ALA A 889 14.47 7.02 -7.29
CA ALA A 889 15.16 7.66 -8.41
C ALA A 889 16.10 8.80 -7.99
N ASP A 890 15.75 9.57 -6.93
CA ASP A 890 16.56 10.70 -6.48
C ASP A 890 17.59 10.32 -5.44
N ILE A 891 17.29 9.36 -4.57
CA ILE A 891 18.31 8.84 -3.65
C ILE A 891 19.35 8.07 -4.44
N ARG A 892 18.98 7.27 -5.44
CA ARG A 892 19.96 6.68 -6.38
C ARG A 892 20.74 7.75 -7.14
N ALA A 893 20.10 8.85 -7.54
CA ALA A 893 20.81 9.99 -8.16
C ALA A 893 21.62 10.81 -7.14
N ILE A 894 21.17 10.93 -5.90
CA ILE A 894 21.89 11.64 -4.82
C ILE A 894 22.96 10.71 -4.23
N ILE A 895 22.69 9.44 -4.00
CA ILE A 895 23.69 8.45 -3.61
C ILE A 895 24.70 8.26 -4.74
N ALA A 896 24.28 8.19 -6.01
CA ALA A 896 25.19 8.21 -7.14
C ALA A 896 25.98 9.52 -7.22
N ASN A 897 25.41 10.66 -6.89
CA ASN A 897 26.13 11.94 -6.88
C ASN A 897 26.96 12.14 -5.61
N VAL A 898 26.53 11.67 -4.45
CA VAL A 898 27.32 11.67 -3.21
C VAL A 898 28.36 10.56 -3.26
N ALA A 899 28.03 9.37 -3.76
CA ALA A 899 29.01 8.30 -4.03
C ALA A 899 29.96 8.71 -5.17
N LEU A 900 29.50 9.39 -6.21
CA LEU A 900 30.38 9.94 -7.26
C LEU A 900 31.24 11.08 -6.72
N SER A 901 30.71 11.91 -5.83
CA SER A 901 31.47 12.99 -5.17
C SER A 901 32.45 12.44 -4.14
N ALA A 902 32.03 11.42 -3.36
CA ALA A 902 32.90 10.68 -2.45
C ALA A 902 33.93 9.85 -3.22
N LEU A 903 33.53 9.19 -4.32
CA LEU A 903 34.42 8.47 -5.21
C LEU A 903 35.39 9.43 -5.92
N LEU A 904 34.91 10.63 -6.32
CA LEU A 904 35.79 11.68 -6.86
C LEU A 904 36.75 12.19 -5.80
N LEU A 905 36.30 12.34 -4.54
CA LEU A 905 37.17 12.72 -3.43
C LEU A 905 38.18 11.61 -3.11
N VAL A 906 37.73 10.38 -3.09
CA VAL A 906 38.60 9.20 -2.93
C VAL A 906 39.52 9.03 -4.09
N ILE A 907 39.07 9.24 -5.34
CA ILE A 907 39.92 9.23 -6.53
C ILE A 907 40.93 10.40 -6.49
N ILE A 908 40.58 11.58 -6.01
CA ILE A 908 41.48 12.71 -5.81
C ILE A 908 42.50 12.39 -4.72
N VAL A 909 42.07 11.80 -3.59
CA VAL A 909 42.96 11.34 -2.51
C VAL A 909 43.86 10.22 -3.00
N PHE A 910 43.33 9.23 -3.74
CA PHE A 910 44.17 8.18 -4.34
C PHE A 910 45.05 8.71 -5.47
N ALA A 911 44.61 9.68 -6.27
CA ALA A 911 45.44 10.32 -7.26
C ALA A 911 46.61 11.13 -6.60
N VAL A 912 46.32 11.81 -5.50
CA VAL A 912 47.32 12.50 -4.69
C VAL A 912 48.26 11.51 -4.04
N MET A 913 47.71 10.41 -3.45
CA MET A 913 48.55 9.33 -2.88
C MET A 913 49.33 8.55 -3.96
N TYR A 914 48.72 8.33 -5.14
CA TYR A 914 49.36 7.71 -6.29
C TYR A 914 50.52 8.59 -6.86
N VAL A 915 50.27 9.91 -6.98
CA VAL A 915 51.30 10.86 -7.41
C VAL A 915 52.43 10.95 -6.36
N LEU A 916 52.13 10.92 -5.07
CA LEU A 916 53.08 10.87 -3.99
C LEU A 916 53.85 9.51 -3.93
N GLY A 917 53.10 8.38 -4.20
CA GLY A 917 53.67 7.03 -4.30
C GLY A 917 54.52 6.80 -5.56
N LYS A 918 54.13 7.43 -6.70
CA LYS A 918 54.85 7.32 -7.98
C LYS A 918 56.22 8.02 -7.95
N ARG A 919 56.42 8.97 -7.04
CA ARG A 919 57.78 9.53 -6.79
C ARG A 919 58.69 8.56 -6.04
N ARG A 920 58.16 7.46 -5.42
CA ARG A 920 58.98 6.46 -4.72
C ARG A 920 59.14 5.12 -5.46
N ARG A 921 58.43 4.82 -6.56
CA ARG A 921 58.48 3.50 -7.24
C ARG A 921 58.70 3.59 -8.76
N ARG A 922 59.62 4.42 -9.24
CA ARG A 922 60.11 4.34 -10.60
C ARG A 922 61.32 3.41 -10.64
N LYS A 923 61.09 2.07 -10.56
CA LYS A 923 62.14 1.09 -10.98
C LYS A 923 61.72 -0.37 -11.11
N HIS A 924 60.46 -0.82 -10.92
CA HIS A 924 60.09 -2.23 -11.17
C HIS A 924 58.64 -2.36 -11.54
N THR A 925 58.20 -2.37 -12.77
CA THR A 925 57.08 -3.11 -13.32
C THR A 925 56.67 -2.58 -14.71
N GLU A 926 57.49 -2.80 -15.70
CA GLU A 926 57.09 -2.56 -17.11
C GLU A 926 56.83 -3.86 -17.92
N ARG A 927 56.70 -5.01 -17.27
CA ARG A 927 56.57 -6.28 -17.98
C ARG A 927 55.28 -7.08 -17.73
N HIS A 928 54.39 -6.69 -16.83
CA HIS A 928 53.17 -7.44 -16.52
C HIS A 928 51.86 -6.84 -17.03
N GLU A 929 51.78 -5.58 -17.31
CA GLU A 929 50.52 -4.92 -17.74
C GLU A 929 50.15 -5.15 -19.21
N VAL A 930 51.08 -5.36 -20.08
CA VAL A 930 50.82 -5.56 -21.52
C VAL A 930 50.13 -6.90 -21.81
N LYS A 931 50.23 -7.90 -20.93
CA LYS A 931 49.60 -9.20 -21.13
C LYS A 931 48.13 -9.24 -20.65
N LYS A 932 47.73 -8.40 -19.73
CA LYS A 932 46.35 -8.37 -19.18
C LYS A 932 45.38 -7.60 -20.08
N GLU A 933 45.85 -6.52 -20.69
CA GLU A 933 44.99 -5.78 -21.66
C GLU A 933 44.78 -6.58 -22.96
N GLN A 934 45.75 -7.34 -23.41
CA GLN A 934 45.59 -8.20 -24.61
C GLN A 934 44.59 -9.31 -24.41
N TYR A 935 44.52 -9.89 -23.17
CA TYR A 935 43.59 -10.96 -22.85
C TYR A 935 42.14 -10.48 -22.74
N LYS A 936 41.90 -9.21 -22.33
CA LYS A 936 40.57 -8.61 -22.23
C LYS A 936 39.99 -8.24 -23.59
N ILE A 937 40.82 -7.70 -24.48
CA ILE A 937 40.45 -7.36 -25.87
C ILE A 937 40.16 -8.62 -26.69
N ASP A 938 40.84 -9.71 -26.44
CA ASP A 938 40.62 -11.00 -27.17
C ASP A 938 39.31 -11.68 -26.73
N ASN A 939 38.89 -11.55 -25.45
CA ASN A 939 37.64 -12.09 -24.97
C ASN A 939 36.40 -11.24 -25.42
N GLU A 940 36.50 -9.92 -25.40
CA GLU A 940 35.40 -9.07 -25.89
C GLU A 940 35.15 -9.28 -27.40
N ASN A 941 36.21 -9.54 -28.20
CA ASN A 941 36.08 -9.86 -29.62
C ASN A 941 35.49 -11.25 -29.85
N LEU A 942 35.69 -12.21 -28.93
CA LEU A 942 35.14 -13.58 -29.04
C LEU A 942 33.63 -13.57 -28.77
N GLU A 943 33.15 -12.82 -27.79
CA GLU A 943 31.71 -12.66 -27.46
C GLU A 943 30.94 -11.96 -28.58
N VAL A 944 31.51 -10.91 -29.17
CA VAL A 944 30.89 -10.21 -30.31
C VAL A 944 30.82 -11.14 -31.53
N THR A 945 31.82 -12.00 -31.77
CA THR A 945 31.82 -12.96 -32.88
C THR A 945 30.76 -14.05 -32.68
N GLN A 946 30.58 -14.56 -31.45
CA GLN A 946 29.55 -15.56 -31.13
C GLN A 946 28.13 -14.97 -31.23
N ALA A 947 27.91 -13.71 -30.80
CA ALA A 947 26.65 -13.01 -30.94
C ALA A 947 26.29 -12.79 -32.42
N LEU A 948 27.24 -12.46 -33.26
CA LEU A 948 27.02 -12.29 -34.69
C LEU A 948 26.75 -13.64 -35.42
N GLU A 949 27.33 -14.75 -34.97
CA GLU A 949 27.01 -16.08 -35.49
C GLU A 949 25.60 -16.52 -35.14
N ILE A 950 25.13 -16.24 -33.92
CA ILE A 950 23.77 -16.53 -33.46
C ILE A 950 22.75 -15.72 -34.27
N LEU A 951 22.98 -14.42 -34.45
CA LEU A 951 22.14 -13.53 -35.26
C LEU A 951 22.07 -13.95 -36.72
N ASN A 952 23.17 -14.39 -37.30
CA ASN A 952 23.19 -14.90 -38.69
C ASN A 952 22.43 -16.22 -38.84
N THR A 953 22.49 -17.08 -37.83
CA THR A 953 21.79 -18.36 -37.81
C THR A 953 20.27 -18.18 -37.70
N GLU A 954 19.83 -17.23 -36.88
CA GLU A 954 18.40 -16.85 -36.74
C GLU A 954 17.86 -16.17 -38.01
N MET A 955 18.65 -15.33 -38.67
CA MET A 955 18.27 -14.72 -39.96
C MET A 955 18.10 -15.76 -41.07
N ILE A 956 18.97 -16.75 -41.14
CA ILE A 956 18.86 -17.86 -42.11
C ILE A 956 17.57 -18.67 -41.84
N ARG A 957 17.24 -18.91 -40.58
CA ARG A 957 16.03 -19.65 -40.17
C ARG A 957 14.74 -18.89 -40.51
N LEU A 958 14.74 -17.57 -40.39
CA LEU A 958 13.62 -16.73 -40.77
C LEU A 958 13.42 -16.66 -42.32
N ASP A 959 14.50 -16.72 -43.08
CA ASP A 959 14.42 -16.77 -44.54
C ASP A 959 13.95 -18.16 -45.06
N GLU A 960 14.26 -19.25 -44.35
CA GLU A 960 13.71 -20.57 -44.64
C GLU A 960 12.21 -20.67 -44.35
N ILE A 961 11.76 -20.06 -43.24
CA ILE A 961 10.33 -19.98 -42.90
C ILE A 961 9.57 -19.16 -43.95
N ARG A 962 10.09 -18.01 -44.39
CA ARG A 962 9.48 -17.20 -45.47
C ARG A 962 9.44 -17.91 -46.82
N LYS A 963 10.39 -18.78 -47.11
CA LYS A 963 10.37 -19.61 -48.34
C LYS A 963 9.30 -20.67 -48.26
N THR A 964 9.15 -21.34 -47.08
CA THR A 964 8.13 -22.37 -46.83
C THR A 964 6.70 -21.80 -46.90
N GLU A 965 6.48 -20.61 -46.42
CA GLU A 965 5.19 -19.91 -46.52
C GLU A 965 4.87 -19.46 -47.96
N LYS A 966 5.89 -19.11 -48.76
CA LYS A 966 5.68 -18.78 -50.17
C LYS A 966 5.37 -20.01 -51.00
N ASP A 967 5.95 -21.18 -50.67
CA ASP A 967 5.68 -22.43 -51.38
C ASP A 967 4.31 -23.04 -51.02
N GLN A 968 3.82 -22.82 -49.78
CA GLN A 968 2.46 -23.22 -49.40
C GLN A 968 1.38 -22.30 -50.01
N ASN A 969 1.63 -21.02 -50.14
CA ASN A 969 0.69 -20.11 -50.87
C ASN A 969 0.73 -20.23 -52.41
N GLY A 970 1.75 -20.90 -52.95
CA GLY A 970 1.83 -21.25 -54.39
C GLY A 970 1.07 -22.52 -54.75
N ALA A 971 0.94 -23.48 -53.83
CA ALA A 971 0.22 -24.72 -54.03
C ALA A 971 -1.31 -24.54 -54.02
N ASP A 972 -1.82 -23.60 -53.21
CA ASP A 972 -3.27 -23.35 -53.12
C ASP A 972 -3.87 -22.58 -54.31
N LYS A 973 -3.05 -22.05 -55.21
CA LYS A 973 -3.54 -21.38 -56.43
C LYS A 973 -3.66 -22.28 -57.66
N ASN A 974 -3.13 -23.48 -57.65
CA ASN A 974 -3.23 -24.42 -58.75
C ASN A 974 -4.37 -25.45 -58.64
N ASP A 975 -5.04 -25.54 -57.47
CA ASP A 975 -6.13 -26.52 -57.30
C ASP A 975 -7.54 -25.96 -57.54
N GLN A 976 -7.65 -24.68 -57.98
CA GLN A 976 -8.95 -24.06 -58.35
C GLN A 976 -9.22 -23.97 -59.85
N HIS A 977 -8.36 -24.52 -60.72
CA HIS A 977 -8.58 -24.46 -62.17
C HIS A 977 -9.02 -25.76 -62.81
N ASP A 978 -9.12 -26.89 -62.11
CA ASP A 978 -9.50 -28.18 -62.67
C ASP A 978 -10.87 -28.76 -62.23
N ARG A 979 -11.81 -27.91 -61.77
CA ARG A 979 -13.19 -28.30 -61.49
C ARG A 979 -14.21 -27.35 -62.20
N LYS A 980 -14.08 -27.13 -63.46
CA LYS A 980 -15.18 -26.70 -64.37
C LYS A 980 -14.84 -27.08 -65.77
N SER A 981 -15.15 -28.33 -66.09
CA SER A 981 -15.64 -28.81 -67.44
C SER A 981 -16.39 -30.12 -67.25
#